data_eb2ff83f10aa19de5128ccf0025b825e
#
_entry.id   eb2ff83f10aa19de5128ccf0025b825e
#
_cell.length_a   1.000
_cell.length_b   1.000
_cell.length_c   1.000
_cell.angle_alpha   90.00
_cell.angle_beta   90.00
_cell.angle_gamma   90.00
#
_symmetry.space_group_name_H-M   'P 1'
#
loop_
_entity.id
_entity.type
_entity.pdbx_description
1 polymer ?
#
loop_
_entity_poly.entity_id
_entity_poly.type
_entity_poly.pdbx_seq_one_letter_code
_entity_poly.pdbx_strand_id
1 'polypeptide(L)'
;MKYLLSLFALLAITSLSAQRLIIPEPPMPRPQPGLFELELQSYKAEVEIDQDVAVTTVEQDFYNPTSLQLQGYFMYPLPEGANVQQFSMWINGKETKGELLDAKKAREIYEEIVRKALDPALLEYSKQGLLRLRIFPIQPRSVQKIKLVYQHQLSQEGNTYSYALPLYHRHDGQKPIERAALAIDLKTRESLKTIYCPTQEVEIIRKGDRRATVGFEAEKAVFASDFELFFQTDPNLLGHSLLSYRPESSEDGFFFLNLSSGLYDEAPLVAKDIAFVVDASGSMSGEKMQQAKNALTFCLEHLNPQDRFNLIRFSTEANGLFDGLKAVSKENLAKARGFVDDMEAIGGTNMEEALLMALESAQEADRPYFIIFLTDGKPTIGETQPEQLLKKLGAKNTGRVRIFTFGVGTEINTHLLDKLTEQSRGYRTYVLPEEDIEIKVSDFYLKVAHPVLTDLRWEVEGVKAKEVYPKTIPDLFKGSNFSMLGRYSGSGKATLKLTGKVNGKDREFTFPLEFAKQTDENEFVAPLWGSRSVGYLLDQIRLNGESKELVDEVVRLAKKYGIITPYTSYLIIEDEAEQLGMNRIRRDESLLSQRVEGRTQAPKMKEAEDDLANDSGRGSVRASEEIQEMNYADNMAQTQMGRSRLEYTDPAGRQRNLADGVMNVQGRAQYLNNGQWLDSAIALQENPGRMTVNHIQFNSPEYFQLLRERPASAEFLALGRNVRFLLDGQVWEVAE
;
A
#
# COMPACT_ATOMS: atom_id res chain seq x y z
N MET A 1 -31.57 50.79 -35.80
CA MET A 1 -31.75 49.41 -36.26
C MET A 1 -30.80 48.53 -35.47
N LYS A 2 -31.36 47.71 -34.62
CA LYS A 2 -30.74 46.98 -33.53
C LYS A 2 -29.91 45.82 -34.05
N TYR A 3 -28.68 45.62 -33.57
CA TYR A 3 -27.98 44.35 -33.58
C TYR A 3 -27.80 43.88 -32.15
N LEU A 4 -28.52 42.84 -31.80
CA LEU A 4 -28.30 42.00 -30.64
C LEU A 4 -27.05 41.13 -30.91
N LEU A 5 -26.00 41.28 -30.18
CA LEU A 5 -24.91 40.34 -30.07
C LEU A 5 -25.13 39.54 -28.79
N SER A 6 -25.60 38.32 -28.96
CA SER A 6 -25.64 37.31 -27.90
C SER A 6 -24.22 36.80 -27.66
N LEU A 7 -23.62 37.22 -26.57
CA LEU A 7 -22.35 36.70 -26.09
C LEU A 7 -22.66 35.46 -25.25
N PHE A 8 -22.47 34.26 -25.83
CA PHE A 8 -22.42 33.01 -25.09
C PHE A 8 -21.10 33.00 -24.32
N ALA A 9 -21.14 33.34 -23.03
CA ALA A 9 -20.05 33.11 -22.14
C ALA A 9 -20.00 31.62 -21.79
N LEU A 10 -19.01 30.90 -22.32
CA LEU A 10 -18.65 29.54 -21.88
C LEU A 10 -18.20 29.62 -20.42
N LEU A 11 -19.03 29.21 -19.49
CA LEU A 11 -18.64 28.96 -18.09
C LEU A 11 -17.79 27.68 -18.08
N ALA A 12 -16.47 27.84 -18.01
CA ALA A 12 -15.61 26.78 -17.54
C ALA A 12 -15.80 26.66 -16.01
N ILE A 13 -16.63 25.73 -15.58
CA ILE A 13 -16.83 25.46 -14.16
C ILE A 13 -15.83 24.38 -13.80
N THR A 14 -14.87 24.74 -12.96
CA THR A 14 -13.89 23.83 -12.39
C THR A 14 -14.48 23.15 -11.16
N SER A 15 -14.38 21.84 -11.09
CA SER A 15 -14.82 21.04 -9.95
C SER A 15 -13.96 21.29 -8.72
N LEU A 16 -14.58 21.57 -7.59
CA LEU A 16 -13.93 21.87 -6.31
C LEU A 16 -14.08 20.67 -5.36
N SER A 17 -12.98 20.25 -4.80
CA SER A 17 -12.96 19.22 -3.73
C SER A 17 -13.47 19.77 -2.40
N ALA A 18 -14.32 19.03 -1.76
CA ALA A 18 -15.13 19.50 -0.64
C ALA A 18 -14.44 19.50 0.71
N GLN A 19 -13.41 18.73 0.86
CA GLN A 19 -12.97 18.35 2.18
C GLN A 19 -12.27 19.41 3.00
N ARG A 20 -11.75 20.44 2.35
CA ARG A 20 -10.86 21.40 3.00
C ARG A 20 -10.83 22.68 2.21
N LEU A 21 -12.02 23.06 1.85
CA LEU A 21 -12.20 24.15 0.90
C LEU A 21 -12.52 25.43 1.62
N ILE A 22 -11.79 26.47 1.29
CA ILE A 22 -12.30 27.83 1.42
C ILE A 22 -12.99 28.14 0.10
N ILE A 23 -14.31 28.21 0.09
CA ILE A 23 -15.08 28.69 -1.06
C ILE A 23 -15.11 30.21 -0.98
N PRO A 24 -14.38 30.94 -1.83
CA PRO A 24 -14.36 32.40 -1.78
C PRO A 24 -15.64 32.97 -2.38
N GLU A 25 -16.21 33.95 -1.69
CA GLU A 25 -17.26 34.81 -2.24
C GLU A 25 -16.67 36.21 -2.47
N PRO A 26 -16.85 36.86 -3.63
CA PRO A 26 -16.37 38.23 -3.83
C PRO A 26 -17.10 39.23 -2.93
N PRO A 27 -16.42 40.24 -2.39
CA PRO A 27 -17.10 41.32 -1.64
C PRO A 27 -18.01 42.12 -2.58
N MET A 28 -19.27 42.29 -2.21
CA MET A 28 -20.32 42.94 -3.01
C MET A 28 -19.96 44.34 -3.58
N PRO A 29 -20.43 44.73 -4.80
CA PRO A 29 -21.73 44.41 -5.35
C PRO A 29 -21.70 43.74 -6.74
N ARG A 30 -22.36 42.63 -6.82
CA ARG A 30 -22.71 41.75 -7.94
C ARG A 30 -21.73 40.57 -8.16
N PRO A 31 -22.19 39.34 -7.89
CA PRO A 31 -21.44 38.15 -8.16
C PRO A 31 -21.33 37.91 -9.66
N GLN A 32 -20.13 37.91 -10.20
CA GLN A 32 -19.85 37.10 -11.38
C GLN A 32 -19.67 35.66 -10.86
N PRO A 33 -20.34 34.68 -11.45
CA PRO A 33 -20.11 33.29 -11.06
C PRO A 33 -18.77 32.83 -11.63
N GLY A 34 -17.70 33.01 -10.85
CA GLY A 34 -16.40 32.43 -11.07
C GLY A 34 -15.91 31.98 -9.70
N LEU A 35 -15.94 30.67 -9.47
CA LEU A 35 -15.31 30.09 -8.31
C LEU A 35 -13.80 30.25 -8.49
N PHE A 36 -13.19 31.03 -7.60
CA PHE A 36 -11.73 31.19 -7.56
C PHE A 36 -11.18 30.08 -6.68
N GLU A 37 -10.38 29.19 -7.24
CA GLU A 37 -9.74 28.14 -6.48
C GLU A 37 -8.60 28.69 -5.62
N LEU A 38 -8.63 28.36 -4.32
CA LEU A 38 -7.49 28.51 -3.44
C LEU A 38 -6.63 27.25 -3.55
N GLU A 39 -5.33 27.44 -3.59
CA GLU A 39 -4.37 26.34 -3.66
C GLU A 39 -4.00 25.89 -2.25
N LEU A 40 -4.27 24.63 -1.87
CA LEU A 40 -3.76 24.07 -0.62
C LEU A 40 -2.27 23.76 -0.79
N GLN A 41 -1.41 24.55 -0.14
CA GLN A 41 0.04 24.42 -0.21
C GLN A 41 0.61 23.52 0.88
N SER A 42 0.04 23.60 2.09
CA SER A 42 0.53 22.82 3.24
C SER A 42 -0.61 22.18 3.99
N TYR A 43 -0.40 20.94 4.40
CA TYR A 43 -1.28 20.18 5.28
C TYR A 43 -0.44 19.56 6.39
N LYS A 44 -0.71 19.94 7.63
CA LYS A 44 -0.07 19.35 8.79
C LYS A 44 -1.12 18.86 9.78
N ALA A 45 -1.01 17.63 10.24
CA ALA A 45 -1.84 17.08 11.31
C ALA A 45 -0.98 16.57 12.47
N GLU A 46 -1.34 16.94 13.68
CA GLU A 46 -0.77 16.41 14.92
C GLU A 46 -1.93 15.78 15.73
N VAL A 47 -1.75 14.53 16.12
CA VAL A 47 -2.79 13.75 16.77
C VAL A 47 -2.26 13.15 18.05
N GLU A 48 -2.97 13.38 19.15
CA GLU A 48 -2.72 12.71 20.43
C GLU A 48 -3.85 11.71 20.69
N ILE A 49 -3.51 10.43 20.76
CA ILE A 49 -4.44 9.35 21.11
C ILE A 49 -4.10 8.88 22.51
N ASP A 50 -5.02 9.07 23.46
CA ASP A 50 -4.95 8.48 24.80
C ASP A 50 -6.11 7.50 24.98
N GLN A 51 -5.83 6.22 24.94
CA GLN A 51 -6.78 5.12 24.98
C GLN A 51 -7.67 5.10 23.71
N ASP A 52 -8.94 5.45 23.89
CA ASP A 52 -10.00 5.49 22.91
C ASP A 52 -10.41 6.93 22.52
N VAL A 53 -9.62 7.93 22.93
CA VAL A 53 -9.90 9.34 22.63
C VAL A 53 -8.76 9.93 21.81
N ALA A 54 -9.10 10.52 20.68
CA ALA A 54 -8.17 11.25 19.83
C ALA A 54 -8.41 12.76 19.90
N VAL A 55 -7.35 13.53 20.10
CA VAL A 55 -7.32 14.98 19.93
C VAL A 55 -6.52 15.28 18.67
N THR A 56 -7.18 15.83 17.67
CA THR A 56 -6.59 16.11 16.36
C THR A 56 -6.43 17.61 16.17
N THR A 57 -5.21 18.03 15.87
CA THR A 57 -4.87 19.38 15.43
C THR A 57 -4.53 19.36 13.96
N VAL A 58 -5.29 20.09 13.14
CA VAL A 58 -5.02 20.22 11.70
C VAL A 58 -4.66 21.67 11.38
N GLU A 59 -3.53 21.88 10.74
CA GLU A 59 -3.10 23.16 10.19
C GLU A 59 -3.04 23.08 8.67
N GLN A 60 -3.61 24.08 7.99
CA GLN A 60 -3.69 24.14 6.53
C GLN A 60 -3.36 25.54 6.04
N ASP A 61 -2.55 25.60 4.97
CA ASP A 61 -2.16 26.83 4.31
C ASP A 61 -2.79 26.89 2.91
N PHE A 62 -3.73 27.84 2.71
CA PHE A 62 -4.41 28.06 1.44
C PHE A 62 -3.87 29.32 0.76
N TYR A 63 -3.35 29.18 -0.45
CA TYR A 63 -2.86 30.31 -1.24
C TYR A 63 -3.96 30.86 -2.14
N ASN A 64 -4.15 32.19 -2.10
CA ASN A 64 -5.01 32.90 -3.02
C ASN A 64 -4.21 33.34 -4.27
N PRO A 65 -4.34 32.64 -5.41
CA PRO A 65 -3.57 33.00 -6.62
C PRO A 65 -4.12 34.23 -7.35
N THR A 66 -5.24 34.79 -6.89
CA THR A 66 -5.89 35.93 -7.54
C THR A 66 -5.34 37.28 -7.06
N SER A 67 -5.66 38.34 -7.77
CA SER A 67 -5.40 39.73 -7.38
C SER A 67 -6.55 40.34 -6.55
N LEU A 68 -7.54 39.56 -6.17
CA LEU A 68 -8.74 40.01 -5.46
C LEU A 68 -8.68 39.60 -3.98
N GLN A 69 -9.20 40.45 -3.11
CA GLN A 69 -9.52 40.07 -1.75
C GLN A 69 -10.79 39.22 -1.78
N LEU A 70 -10.72 38.02 -1.18
CA LEU A 70 -11.80 37.05 -1.19
C LEU A 70 -12.41 36.86 0.20
N GLN A 71 -13.63 36.33 0.23
CA GLN A 71 -14.24 35.68 1.39
C GLN A 71 -14.73 34.30 0.97
N GLY A 72 -14.81 33.38 1.92
CA GLY A 72 -15.25 32.03 1.60
C GLY A 72 -15.69 31.25 2.81
N TYR A 73 -16.04 29.99 2.58
CA TYR A 73 -16.37 29.04 3.63
C TYR A 73 -15.34 27.92 3.66
N PHE A 74 -14.72 27.75 4.83
CA PHE A 74 -13.96 26.55 5.13
C PHE A 74 -14.94 25.44 5.50
N MET A 75 -14.82 24.31 4.82
CA MET A 75 -15.59 23.11 5.09
C MET A 75 -14.65 21.97 5.46
N TYR A 76 -14.97 21.29 6.53
CA TYR A 76 -14.17 20.18 7.03
C TYR A 76 -15.07 19.05 7.54
N PRO A 77 -14.93 17.82 7.04
CA PRO A 77 -15.68 16.69 7.56
C PRO A 77 -15.14 16.32 8.93
N LEU A 78 -16.05 16.14 9.87
CA LEU A 78 -15.73 15.74 11.22
C LEU A 78 -16.18 14.31 11.46
N PRO A 79 -15.39 13.48 12.17
CA PRO A 79 -15.84 12.18 12.65
C PRO A 79 -17.14 12.29 13.43
N GLU A 80 -17.93 11.21 13.46
CA GLU A 80 -19.18 11.17 14.24
C GLU A 80 -18.88 11.39 15.72
N GLY A 81 -19.68 12.24 16.35
CA GLY A 81 -19.49 12.62 17.76
C GLY A 81 -18.31 13.55 18.04
N ALA A 82 -17.64 14.06 17.02
CA ALA A 82 -16.52 14.98 17.22
C ALA A 82 -16.95 16.31 17.86
N ASN A 83 -16.15 16.75 18.82
CA ASN A 83 -16.30 18.04 19.49
C ASN A 83 -15.16 18.98 19.06
N VAL A 84 -15.52 20.07 18.39
CA VAL A 84 -14.55 21.10 18.01
C VAL A 84 -14.17 21.92 19.22
N GLN A 85 -12.88 21.90 19.55
CA GLN A 85 -12.32 22.62 20.70
C GLN A 85 -11.83 24.02 20.31
N GLN A 86 -11.24 24.17 19.12
CA GLN A 86 -10.69 25.42 18.66
C GLN A 86 -10.73 25.51 17.13
N PHE A 87 -11.08 26.68 16.64
CA PHE A 87 -10.82 27.09 15.28
C PHE A 87 -10.10 28.44 15.29
N SER A 88 -9.04 28.55 14.52
CA SER A 88 -8.27 29.79 14.38
C SER A 88 -7.89 30.04 12.94
N MET A 89 -7.77 31.31 12.58
CA MET A 89 -7.21 31.78 11.31
C MET A 89 -6.23 32.93 11.58
N TRP A 90 -5.28 33.11 10.68
CA TRP A 90 -4.31 34.19 10.80
C TRP A 90 -4.77 35.39 9.97
N ILE A 91 -5.00 36.52 10.61
CA ILE A 91 -5.33 37.79 9.97
C ILE A 91 -4.15 38.73 10.20
N ASN A 92 -3.50 39.19 9.12
CA ASN A 92 -2.31 40.04 9.19
C ASN A 92 -1.19 39.46 10.09
N GLY A 93 -0.98 38.14 10.03
CA GLY A 93 0.02 37.44 10.82
C GLY A 93 -0.35 37.20 12.29
N LYS A 94 -1.55 37.61 12.74
CA LYS A 94 -2.03 37.40 14.09
C LYS A 94 -3.12 36.32 14.11
N GLU A 95 -2.96 35.32 14.99
CA GLU A 95 -3.97 34.31 15.24
C GLU A 95 -5.25 34.92 15.77
N THR A 96 -6.37 34.63 15.13
CA THR A 96 -7.72 35.10 15.50
C THR A 96 -8.64 33.90 15.62
N LYS A 97 -9.31 33.75 16.76
CA LYS A 97 -10.27 32.65 16.98
C LYS A 97 -11.55 32.91 16.19
N GLY A 98 -12.04 31.89 15.50
CA GLY A 98 -13.30 31.92 14.77
C GLY A 98 -14.49 31.53 15.65
N GLU A 99 -15.68 32.03 15.27
CA GLU A 99 -16.95 31.58 15.89
C GLU A 99 -17.41 30.28 15.23
N LEU A 100 -17.86 29.33 16.07
CA LEU A 100 -18.44 28.04 15.64
C LEU A 100 -19.94 28.22 15.42
N LEU A 101 -20.45 27.83 14.26
CA LEU A 101 -21.88 27.80 13.95
C LEU A 101 -22.46 26.39 14.16
N ASP A 102 -23.70 26.32 14.72
CA ASP A 102 -24.35 25.08 15.14
C ASP A 102 -24.58 24.06 14.00
N ALA A 103 -24.20 22.79 14.27
CA ALA A 103 -24.21 21.67 13.34
C ALA A 103 -25.62 21.20 12.88
N LYS A 104 -26.69 21.53 13.59
CA LYS A 104 -28.06 21.08 13.30
C LYS A 104 -28.64 21.66 12.00
N LYS A 105 -28.20 22.84 11.58
CA LYS A 105 -28.52 23.44 10.27
C LYS A 105 -27.73 22.85 9.10
N ALA A 106 -26.80 21.95 9.36
CA ALA A 106 -25.85 21.50 8.36
C ALA A 106 -26.50 20.70 7.21
N ARG A 107 -27.52 19.90 7.46
CA ARG A 107 -28.11 18.99 6.46
C ARG A 107 -28.97 19.70 5.42
N GLU A 108 -29.77 20.68 5.82
CA GLU A 108 -30.57 21.48 4.86
C GLU A 108 -29.67 22.41 4.06
N ILE A 109 -28.64 22.93 4.69
CA ILE A 109 -27.60 23.78 4.07
C ILE A 109 -26.70 22.97 3.13
N TYR A 110 -26.51 21.68 3.37
CA TYR A 110 -25.71 20.77 2.58
C TYR A 110 -26.21 20.61 1.13
N GLU A 111 -27.50 20.31 0.94
CA GLU A 111 -28.09 20.24 -0.40
C GLU A 111 -28.02 21.61 -1.11
N GLU A 112 -28.15 22.70 -0.35
CA GLU A 112 -28.04 24.07 -0.88
C GLU A 112 -26.60 24.41 -1.28
N ILE A 113 -25.58 23.89 -0.56
CA ILE A 113 -24.15 24.08 -0.88
C ILE A 113 -23.77 23.27 -2.12
N VAL A 114 -24.16 22.00 -2.21
CA VAL A 114 -23.91 21.17 -3.41
C VAL A 114 -24.54 21.84 -4.63
N ARG A 115 -25.76 22.36 -4.50
CA ARG A 115 -26.44 23.10 -5.58
C ARG A 115 -25.71 24.39 -5.97
N LYS A 116 -25.14 25.14 -5.02
CA LYS A 116 -24.44 26.40 -5.28
C LYS A 116 -22.99 26.22 -5.69
N ALA A 117 -22.28 25.29 -5.07
CA ALA A 117 -20.88 25.01 -5.35
C ALA A 117 -20.72 24.13 -6.60
N LEU A 118 -21.76 23.40 -7.01
CA LEU A 118 -21.70 22.42 -8.10
C LEU A 118 -20.57 21.38 -7.90
N ASP A 119 -20.29 21.03 -6.64
CA ASP A 119 -19.21 20.12 -6.28
C ASP A 119 -19.76 18.78 -5.76
N PRO A 120 -19.68 17.72 -6.58
CA PRO A 120 -20.16 16.40 -6.19
C PRO A 120 -19.34 15.74 -5.09
N ALA A 121 -18.06 16.08 -4.91
CA ALA A 121 -17.20 15.47 -3.89
C ALA A 121 -17.69 15.72 -2.45
N LEU A 122 -18.51 16.77 -2.23
CA LEU A 122 -19.19 16.98 -0.94
C LEU A 122 -20.09 15.82 -0.52
N LEU A 123 -20.53 14.98 -1.47
CA LEU A 123 -21.45 13.88 -1.21
C LEU A 123 -20.82 12.73 -0.44
N GLU A 124 -19.51 12.53 -0.56
CA GLU A 124 -18.76 11.49 0.15
C GLU A 124 -18.93 11.61 1.68
N TYR A 125 -19.08 12.82 2.17
CA TYR A 125 -19.23 13.12 3.61
C TYR A 125 -20.66 13.29 4.08
N SER A 126 -21.63 12.87 3.29
CA SER A 126 -23.05 12.97 3.65
C SER A 126 -23.43 12.22 4.92
N LYS A 127 -22.67 11.20 5.29
CA LYS A 127 -22.83 10.41 6.54
C LYS A 127 -22.10 11.00 7.75
N GLN A 128 -21.19 11.96 7.55
CA GLN A 128 -20.34 12.58 8.57
C GLN A 128 -20.83 13.99 8.94
N GLY A 129 -20.42 14.50 10.10
CA GLY A 129 -20.65 15.89 10.47
C GLY A 129 -19.80 16.83 9.61
N LEU A 130 -20.39 17.84 8.99
CA LEU A 130 -19.65 18.83 8.21
C LEU A 130 -19.52 20.15 8.99
N LEU A 131 -18.28 20.50 9.34
CA LEU A 131 -17.95 21.80 9.91
C LEU A 131 -17.91 22.85 8.79
N ARG A 132 -18.68 23.95 8.97
CA ARG A 132 -18.68 25.08 8.05
C ARG A 132 -18.31 26.37 8.77
N LEU A 133 -17.28 27.04 8.31
CA LEU A 133 -16.78 28.28 8.90
C LEU A 133 -16.59 29.35 7.84
N ARG A 134 -17.05 30.56 8.11
CA ARG A 134 -16.84 31.71 7.22
C ARG A 134 -15.45 32.29 7.47
N ILE A 135 -14.70 32.52 6.38
CA ILE A 135 -13.37 33.13 6.42
C ILE A 135 -13.38 34.43 5.64
N PHE A 136 -12.95 35.49 6.31
CA PHE A 136 -12.77 36.83 5.71
C PHE A 136 -11.82 37.65 6.59
N PRO A 137 -10.92 38.46 6.06
CA PRO A 137 -10.57 38.58 4.61
C PRO A 137 -9.53 37.56 4.17
N ILE A 138 -9.63 37.07 2.93
CA ILE A 138 -8.56 36.30 2.28
C ILE A 138 -7.82 37.25 1.34
N GLN A 139 -6.61 37.63 1.70
CA GLN A 139 -5.85 38.66 0.99
C GLN A 139 -5.38 38.20 -0.41
N PRO A 140 -5.25 39.11 -1.38
CA PRO A 140 -4.70 38.80 -2.71
C PRO A 140 -3.27 38.27 -2.62
N ARG A 141 -2.91 37.31 -3.47
CA ARG A 141 -1.53 36.78 -3.60
C ARG A 141 -0.89 36.43 -2.25
N SER A 142 -1.67 35.92 -1.32
CA SER A 142 -1.22 35.60 0.03
C SER A 142 -1.73 34.24 0.51
N VAL A 143 -1.06 33.72 1.53
CA VAL A 143 -1.44 32.47 2.21
C VAL A 143 -2.40 32.78 3.35
N GLN A 144 -3.51 32.06 3.40
CA GLN A 144 -4.44 32.02 4.52
C GLN A 144 -4.20 30.77 5.33
N LYS A 145 -3.63 30.94 6.51
CA LYS A 145 -3.44 29.84 7.47
C LYS A 145 -4.66 29.60 8.31
N ILE A 146 -5.01 28.33 8.50
CA ILE A 146 -6.13 27.85 9.31
C ILE A 146 -5.63 26.79 10.28
N LYS A 147 -6.17 26.79 11.48
CA LYS A 147 -5.97 25.74 12.49
C LYS A 147 -7.32 25.27 13.04
N LEU A 148 -7.53 23.98 13.02
CA LEU A 148 -8.70 23.31 13.59
C LEU A 148 -8.23 22.31 14.65
N VAL A 149 -8.84 22.35 15.85
CA VAL A 149 -8.62 21.34 16.89
C VAL A 149 -9.96 20.71 17.23
N TYR A 150 -10.03 19.40 17.15
CA TYR A 150 -11.23 18.65 17.55
C TYR A 150 -10.84 17.38 18.30
N GLN A 151 -11.78 16.90 19.09
CA GLN A 151 -11.68 15.67 19.87
C GLN A 151 -12.83 14.75 19.53
N HIS A 152 -12.55 13.46 19.40
CA HIS A 152 -13.58 12.44 19.24
C HIS A 152 -13.17 11.13 19.91
N GLN A 153 -14.16 10.30 20.20
CA GLN A 153 -13.95 8.93 20.65
C GLN A 153 -13.72 8.04 19.44
N LEU A 154 -12.71 7.17 19.51
CA LEU A 154 -12.38 6.22 18.45
C LEU A 154 -13.46 5.14 18.33
N SER A 155 -13.70 4.70 17.10
CA SER A 155 -14.49 3.49 16.89
C SER A 155 -13.72 2.27 17.40
N GLN A 156 -14.42 1.36 18.04
CA GLN A 156 -13.83 0.14 18.60
C GLN A 156 -14.64 -1.08 18.19
N GLU A 157 -13.95 -2.05 17.61
CA GLU A 157 -14.49 -3.37 17.31
C GLU A 157 -13.65 -4.44 18.05
N GLY A 158 -14.25 -5.06 19.06
CA GLY A 158 -13.52 -5.93 19.97
C GLY A 158 -12.35 -5.22 20.67
N ASN A 159 -11.13 -5.65 20.42
CA ASN A 159 -9.90 -5.04 20.95
C ASN A 159 -9.19 -4.13 19.91
N THR A 160 -9.81 -3.90 18.78
CA THR A 160 -9.25 -3.08 17.69
C THR A 160 -9.89 -1.71 17.70
N TYR A 161 -9.07 -0.68 17.72
CA TYR A 161 -9.47 0.72 17.62
C TYR A 161 -9.13 1.23 16.22
N SER A 162 -9.99 2.09 15.66
CA SER A 162 -9.74 2.77 14.39
C SER A 162 -9.77 4.29 14.55
N TYR A 163 -8.79 4.93 13.93
CA TYR A 163 -8.70 6.38 13.80
C TYR A 163 -8.69 6.75 12.33
N ALA A 164 -9.60 7.61 11.91
CA ALA A 164 -9.66 8.15 10.55
C ALA A 164 -9.38 9.65 10.56
N LEU A 165 -8.53 10.09 9.61
CA LEU A 165 -8.27 11.50 9.35
C LEU A 165 -8.61 11.79 7.89
N PRO A 166 -9.59 12.69 7.63
CA PRO A 166 -9.89 13.09 6.28
C PRO A 166 -8.65 13.69 5.61
N LEU A 167 -8.20 13.14 4.48
CA LEU A 167 -7.14 13.67 3.66
C LEU A 167 -7.72 14.33 2.40
N TYR A 168 -6.95 15.24 1.82
CA TYR A 168 -7.34 15.95 0.62
C TYR A 168 -7.36 15.01 -0.58
N HIS A 169 -8.55 14.81 -1.17
CA HIS A 169 -8.69 14.10 -2.43
C HIS A 169 -8.50 15.05 -3.60
N ARG A 170 -7.62 14.68 -4.51
CA ARG A 170 -7.37 15.44 -5.72
C ARG A 170 -8.40 15.11 -6.78
N HIS A 171 -9.10 16.12 -7.28
CA HIS A 171 -9.85 16.05 -8.52
C HIS A 171 -9.05 16.58 -9.71
N ASP A 172 -9.51 16.27 -10.91
CA ASP A 172 -8.88 16.71 -12.15
C ASP A 172 -8.59 18.22 -12.17
N GLY A 173 -7.33 18.59 -12.37
CA GLY A 173 -6.90 19.98 -12.49
C GLY A 173 -6.32 20.63 -11.26
N GLN A 174 -6.43 20.01 -10.07
CA GLN A 174 -5.83 20.59 -8.86
C GLN A 174 -4.33 20.31 -8.75
N LYS A 175 -3.60 21.22 -8.12
CA LYS A 175 -2.18 21.07 -7.85
C LYS A 175 -1.94 20.10 -6.68
N PRO A 176 -0.89 19.29 -6.71
CA PRO A 176 -0.46 18.53 -5.54
C PRO A 176 -0.21 19.47 -4.35
N ILE A 177 -0.44 18.95 -3.13
CA ILE A 177 -0.07 19.67 -1.90
C ILE A 177 1.45 19.70 -1.81
N GLU A 178 2.05 20.89 -1.69
CA GLU A 178 3.51 21.02 -1.69
C GLU A 178 4.16 20.27 -0.54
N ARG A 179 3.52 20.30 0.65
CA ARG A 179 3.97 19.57 1.85
C ARG A 179 2.78 19.00 2.61
N ALA A 180 2.84 17.72 2.90
CA ALA A 180 1.91 17.04 3.79
C ALA A 180 2.68 16.32 4.90
N ALA A 181 2.26 16.50 6.16
CA ALA A 181 2.87 15.83 7.30
C ALA A 181 1.80 15.41 8.31
N LEU A 182 1.96 14.20 8.84
CA LEU A 182 1.14 13.66 9.91
C LEU A 182 2.04 13.09 11.01
N ALA A 183 1.74 13.41 12.26
CA ALA A 183 2.37 12.81 13.43
C ALA A 183 1.28 12.42 14.46
N ILE A 184 1.31 11.17 14.91
CA ILE A 184 0.39 10.63 15.92
C ILE A 184 1.20 10.14 17.11
N ASP A 185 0.93 10.63 18.32
CA ASP A 185 1.41 10.07 19.60
C ASP A 185 0.31 9.18 20.17
N LEU A 186 0.53 7.86 20.12
CA LEU A 186 -0.41 6.84 20.56
C LEU A 186 -0.01 6.32 21.94
N LYS A 187 -0.94 6.36 22.90
CA LYS A 187 -0.76 5.86 24.26
C LYS A 187 -1.96 5.03 24.71
N THR A 188 -1.70 3.87 25.32
CA THR A 188 -2.70 2.91 25.77
C THR A 188 -2.45 2.45 27.21
N ARG A 189 -3.45 1.91 27.88
CA ARG A 189 -3.32 1.26 29.22
C ARG A 189 -2.80 -0.15 29.09
N GLU A 190 -3.29 -0.87 28.10
CA GLU A 190 -2.88 -2.24 27.81
C GLU A 190 -1.76 -2.27 26.75
N SER A 191 -1.10 -3.39 26.60
CA SER A 191 -0.03 -3.55 25.63
C SER A 191 -0.52 -3.40 24.21
N LEU A 192 0.10 -2.52 23.44
CA LEU A 192 -0.09 -2.36 22.00
C LEU A 192 0.45 -3.58 21.25
N LYS A 193 -0.41 -4.32 20.59
CA LYS A 193 -0.02 -5.49 19.80
C LYS A 193 0.16 -5.13 18.34
N THR A 194 -0.91 -4.73 17.71
CA THR A 194 -0.95 -4.39 16.30
C THR A 194 -1.07 -2.89 16.15
N ILE A 195 -0.33 -2.31 15.22
CA ILE A 195 -0.51 -0.95 14.72
C ILE A 195 -0.27 -1.03 13.21
N TYR A 196 -1.24 -0.62 12.41
CA TYR A 196 -1.09 -0.60 10.97
C TYR A 196 -1.96 0.47 10.32
N CYS A 197 -1.53 0.95 9.16
CA CYS A 197 -2.24 1.91 8.33
C CYS A 197 -2.47 1.28 6.95
N PRO A 198 -3.72 0.95 6.58
CA PRO A 198 -4.00 0.32 5.29
C PRO A 198 -4.00 1.30 4.12
N THR A 199 -4.04 2.59 4.37
CA THR A 199 -4.25 3.62 3.34
C THR A 199 -2.98 4.32 2.90
N GLN A 200 -2.04 4.53 3.84
CA GLN A 200 -0.80 5.26 3.59
C GLN A 200 0.40 4.46 4.09
N GLU A 201 1.55 4.67 3.49
CA GLU A 201 2.82 4.20 4.03
C GLU A 201 3.22 5.09 5.19
N VAL A 202 3.48 4.49 6.37
CA VAL A 202 3.79 5.20 7.61
C VAL A 202 4.99 4.61 8.32
N GLU A 203 5.75 5.45 8.98
CA GLU A 203 6.75 5.03 9.94
C GLU A 203 6.08 4.79 11.30
N ILE A 204 6.32 3.62 11.92
CA ILE A 204 5.79 3.26 13.23
C ILE A 204 6.95 3.04 14.19
N ILE A 205 7.15 3.95 15.14
CA ILE A 205 8.19 3.88 16.15
C ILE A 205 7.55 3.53 17.50
N ARG A 206 7.79 2.29 17.98
CA ARG A 206 7.31 1.88 19.30
C ARG A 206 8.21 2.39 20.41
N LYS A 207 7.60 2.97 21.44
CA LYS A 207 8.28 3.47 22.66
C LYS A 207 7.84 2.65 23.87
N GLY A 208 8.26 1.36 23.88
CA GLY A 208 7.78 0.36 24.83
C GLY A 208 6.47 -0.30 24.36
N ASP A 209 5.83 -1.00 25.29
CA ASP A 209 4.66 -1.84 25.01
C ASP A 209 3.32 -1.08 24.97
N ARG A 210 3.27 0.17 25.41
CA ARG A 210 2.04 0.98 25.57
C ARG A 210 2.07 2.30 24.86
N ARG A 211 3.13 2.56 24.09
CA ARG A 211 3.31 3.84 23.41
C ARG A 211 3.95 3.66 22.05
N ALA A 212 3.44 4.41 21.07
CA ALA A 212 4.03 4.46 19.74
C ALA A 212 3.88 5.85 19.13
N THR A 213 4.78 6.19 18.22
CA THR A 213 4.62 7.33 17.33
C THR A 213 4.40 6.80 15.92
N VAL A 214 3.41 7.33 15.23
CA VAL A 214 3.12 6.97 13.83
C VAL A 214 3.13 8.25 13.01
N GLY A 215 3.75 8.22 11.84
CA GLY A 215 3.78 9.42 11.02
C GLY A 215 4.26 9.18 9.60
N PHE A 216 4.06 10.19 8.78
CA PHE A 216 4.64 10.31 7.44
C PHE A 216 4.87 11.77 7.06
N GLU A 217 5.76 12.00 6.11
CA GLU A 217 5.95 13.28 5.43
C GLU A 217 5.99 13.03 3.92
N ALA A 218 5.35 13.90 3.15
CA ALA A 218 5.33 13.81 1.70
C ALA A 218 5.42 15.19 1.05
N GLU A 219 6.24 15.31 0.02
CA GLU A 219 6.31 16.48 -0.87
C GLU A 219 5.50 16.20 -2.14
N LYS A 220 4.84 17.25 -2.67
CA LYS A 220 3.95 17.16 -3.83
C LYS A 220 2.90 16.05 -3.68
N ALA A 221 2.32 15.97 -2.50
CA ALA A 221 1.44 14.89 -2.09
C ALA A 221 0.12 14.87 -2.87
N VAL A 222 -0.28 13.67 -3.26
CA VAL A 222 -1.59 13.36 -3.85
C VAL A 222 -2.13 12.16 -3.08
N PHE A 223 -3.27 12.33 -2.42
CA PHE A 223 -3.89 11.27 -1.63
C PHE A 223 -5.08 10.67 -2.40
N ALA A 224 -5.10 9.35 -2.48
CA ALA A 224 -6.16 8.59 -3.13
C ALA A 224 -7.28 8.14 -2.17
N SER A 225 -7.06 8.27 -0.85
CA SER A 225 -7.99 7.90 0.22
C SER A 225 -7.73 8.72 1.47
N ASP A 226 -8.66 8.69 2.41
CA ASP A 226 -8.46 9.18 3.77
C ASP A 226 -7.39 8.36 4.47
N PHE A 227 -6.79 8.93 5.50
CA PHE A 227 -5.85 8.23 6.37
C PHE A 227 -6.62 7.39 7.38
N GLU A 228 -6.29 6.11 7.48
CA GLU A 228 -6.87 5.20 8.46
C GLU A 228 -5.75 4.51 9.24
N LEU A 229 -5.83 4.60 10.58
CA LEU A 229 -4.93 3.89 11.49
C LEU A 229 -5.73 2.92 12.33
N PHE A 230 -5.31 1.67 12.33
CA PHE A 230 -5.85 0.64 13.23
C PHE A 230 -4.79 0.25 14.25
N PHE A 231 -5.21 0.11 15.51
CA PHE A 231 -4.35 -0.44 16.54
C PHE A 231 -5.13 -1.35 17.48
N GLN A 232 -4.45 -2.33 18.03
CA GLN A 232 -5.04 -3.31 18.94
C GLN A 232 -4.29 -3.35 20.25
N THR A 233 -5.03 -3.51 21.33
CA THR A 233 -4.49 -3.75 22.67
C THR A 233 -4.85 -5.15 23.15
N ASP A 234 -3.88 -5.88 23.70
CA ASP A 234 -4.10 -7.22 24.25
C ASP A 234 -3.02 -7.53 25.29
N PRO A 235 -3.37 -8.10 26.48
CA PRO A 235 -2.38 -8.53 27.46
C PRO A 235 -1.63 -9.83 27.08
N ASN A 236 -2.09 -10.58 26.06
CA ASN A 236 -1.51 -11.88 25.68
C ASN A 236 -0.21 -11.73 24.86
N LEU A 237 0.54 -12.85 24.71
CA LEU A 237 1.77 -12.92 23.95
C LEU A 237 1.58 -12.53 22.47
N LEU A 238 0.50 -13.01 21.87
CA LEU A 238 0.15 -12.73 20.47
C LEU A 238 -1.14 -11.91 20.43
N GLY A 239 -1.15 -10.85 19.64
CA GLY A 239 -2.34 -10.08 19.30
C GLY A 239 -2.93 -10.57 17.97
N HIS A 240 -4.24 -10.38 17.79
CA HIS A 240 -4.93 -10.65 16.53
C HIS A 240 -5.98 -9.59 16.26
N SER A 241 -6.19 -9.27 15.00
CA SER A 241 -7.25 -8.36 14.56
C SER A 241 -7.85 -8.90 13.27
N LEU A 242 -9.18 -8.95 13.20
CA LEU A 242 -9.91 -9.37 12.00
C LEU A 242 -10.78 -8.22 11.52
N LEU A 243 -10.61 -7.82 10.28
CA LEU A 243 -11.52 -6.92 9.58
C LEU A 243 -12.21 -7.69 8.46
N SER A 244 -13.51 -7.44 8.27
CA SER A 244 -14.31 -8.08 7.24
C SER A 244 -14.89 -7.02 6.31
N TYR A 245 -14.99 -7.36 5.02
CA TYR A 245 -15.73 -6.61 4.02
C TYR A 245 -16.63 -7.56 3.22
N ARG A 246 -17.94 -7.33 3.23
CA ARG A 246 -18.93 -8.16 2.52
C ARG A 246 -20.18 -7.34 2.23
N PRO A 247 -20.19 -6.53 1.16
CA PRO A 247 -21.31 -5.64 0.83
C PRO A 247 -22.59 -6.42 0.48
N GLU A 248 -22.46 -7.63 -0.10
CA GLU A 248 -23.59 -8.48 -0.45
C GLU A 248 -23.50 -9.84 0.25
N SER A 249 -24.52 -10.18 1.04
CA SER A 249 -24.56 -11.46 1.78
C SER A 249 -24.67 -12.69 0.87
N SER A 250 -25.04 -12.53 -0.39
CA SER A 250 -25.08 -13.58 -1.42
C SER A 250 -23.72 -13.95 -1.98
N GLU A 251 -22.73 -13.05 -1.87
CA GLU A 251 -21.35 -13.26 -2.31
C GLU A 251 -20.44 -13.66 -1.16
N ASP A 252 -19.25 -14.17 -1.49
CA ASP A 252 -18.18 -14.39 -0.52
C ASP A 252 -17.60 -13.06 -0.06
N GLY A 253 -17.41 -12.94 1.26
CA GLY A 253 -16.75 -11.78 1.85
C GLY A 253 -15.22 -11.83 1.70
N PHE A 254 -14.60 -10.71 2.04
CA PHE A 254 -13.15 -10.54 2.17
C PHE A 254 -12.78 -10.36 3.62
N PHE A 255 -11.59 -10.82 4.01
CA PHE A 255 -11.07 -10.59 5.35
C PHE A 255 -9.61 -10.19 5.33
N PHE A 256 -9.25 -9.37 6.29
CA PHE A 256 -7.89 -9.01 6.65
C PHE A 256 -7.66 -9.44 8.10
N LEU A 257 -6.80 -10.44 8.29
CA LEU A 257 -6.42 -10.95 9.60
C LEU A 257 -4.98 -10.57 9.88
N ASN A 258 -4.78 -9.76 10.90
CA ASN A 258 -3.44 -9.35 11.35
C ASN A 258 -3.07 -10.11 12.63
N LEU A 259 -1.84 -10.61 12.67
CA LEU A 259 -1.24 -11.27 13.82
C LEU A 259 0.03 -10.51 14.21
N SER A 260 0.23 -10.26 15.50
CA SER A 260 1.41 -9.55 16.00
C SER A 260 1.99 -10.18 17.24
N SER A 261 3.31 -10.10 17.39
CA SER A 261 4.01 -10.64 18.56
C SER A 261 4.22 -9.63 19.69
N GLY A 262 3.96 -8.34 19.47
CA GLY A 262 4.27 -7.28 20.44
C GLY A 262 5.76 -7.18 20.82
N LEU A 263 6.08 -6.17 21.62
CA LEU A 263 7.42 -5.97 22.18
C LEU A 263 7.50 -6.51 23.63
N TYR A 264 7.30 -7.80 23.81
CA TYR A 264 7.43 -8.39 25.15
C TYR A 264 8.89 -8.44 25.58
N ASP A 265 9.27 -7.71 26.62
CA ASP A 265 10.62 -7.82 27.21
C ASP A 265 10.85 -9.16 27.91
N GLU A 266 9.76 -9.82 28.31
CA GLU A 266 9.79 -11.14 28.97
C GLU A 266 9.57 -12.32 27.99
N ALA A 267 9.40 -12.07 26.67
CA ALA A 267 9.33 -13.19 25.72
C ALA A 267 10.63 -13.96 25.77
N PRO A 268 10.57 -15.30 25.98
CA PRO A 268 11.78 -16.10 26.04
C PRO A 268 12.51 -15.96 24.69
N LEU A 269 13.77 -15.54 24.73
CA LEU A 269 14.63 -15.50 23.56
C LEU A 269 14.72 -16.91 22.98
N VAL A 270 14.23 -17.08 21.75
CA VAL A 270 14.37 -18.33 21.01
C VAL A 270 15.77 -18.38 20.46
N ALA A 271 16.58 -19.31 20.99
CA ALA A 271 17.91 -19.57 20.46
C ALA A 271 17.81 -20.08 19.01
N LYS A 272 18.59 -19.51 18.11
CA LYS A 272 18.61 -19.88 16.69
C LYS A 272 20.00 -20.39 16.27
N ASP A 273 19.99 -21.08 15.16
CA ASP A 273 21.18 -21.41 14.39
C ASP A 273 21.23 -20.45 13.19
N ILE A 274 22.42 -19.97 12.86
CA ILE A 274 22.60 -19.05 11.74
C ILE A 274 23.90 -19.31 10.98
N ALA A 275 23.82 -19.39 9.68
CA ALA A 275 24.98 -19.37 8.81
C ALA A 275 24.98 -18.12 7.91
N PHE A 276 26.07 -17.41 7.88
CA PHE A 276 26.34 -16.34 6.94
C PHE A 276 27.13 -16.92 5.78
N VAL A 277 26.54 -16.92 4.59
CA VAL A 277 27.14 -17.47 3.37
C VAL A 277 27.37 -16.31 2.41
N VAL A 278 28.64 -15.97 2.22
CA VAL A 278 29.01 -14.71 1.55
C VAL A 278 29.89 -14.96 0.33
N ASP A 279 29.48 -14.39 -0.77
CA ASP A 279 30.22 -14.38 -2.02
C ASP A 279 31.51 -13.58 -1.86
N ALA A 280 32.63 -14.22 -2.21
CA ALA A 280 33.95 -13.62 -2.28
C ALA A 280 34.56 -13.82 -3.67
N SER A 281 33.70 -13.93 -4.72
CA SER A 281 34.14 -13.96 -6.11
C SER A 281 34.73 -12.62 -6.56
N GLY A 282 35.44 -12.63 -7.69
CA GLY A 282 36.14 -11.44 -8.19
C GLY A 282 35.25 -10.22 -8.41
N SER A 283 33.95 -10.40 -8.69
CA SER A 283 32.95 -9.33 -8.88
C SER A 283 32.63 -8.54 -7.63
N MET A 284 32.83 -9.17 -6.44
CA MET A 284 32.66 -8.52 -5.14
C MET A 284 33.79 -7.54 -4.78
N SER A 285 34.81 -7.36 -5.63
CA SER A 285 35.97 -6.53 -5.32
C SER A 285 35.62 -5.06 -5.01
N GLY A 286 36.46 -4.42 -4.19
CA GLY A 286 36.34 -3.01 -3.83
C GLY A 286 35.32 -2.74 -2.75
N GLU A 287 34.44 -1.75 -2.99
CA GLU A 287 33.47 -1.25 -2.00
C GLU A 287 32.46 -2.31 -1.57
N LYS A 288 31.98 -3.15 -2.49
CA LYS A 288 31.04 -4.24 -2.17
C LYS A 288 31.59 -5.17 -1.07
N MET A 289 32.86 -5.61 -1.20
CA MET A 289 33.49 -6.47 -0.21
C MET A 289 33.65 -5.75 1.13
N GLN A 290 33.99 -4.46 1.12
CA GLN A 290 34.11 -3.69 2.37
C GLN A 290 32.76 -3.56 3.09
N GLN A 291 31.70 -3.22 2.37
CA GLN A 291 30.35 -3.11 2.93
C GLN A 291 29.85 -4.49 3.42
N ALA A 292 30.11 -5.58 2.70
CA ALA A 292 29.79 -6.94 3.13
C ALA A 292 30.52 -7.32 4.44
N LYS A 293 31.79 -6.96 4.57
CA LYS A 293 32.55 -7.16 5.82
C LYS A 293 31.96 -6.38 6.99
N ASN A 294 31.59 -5.13 6.78
CA ASN A 294 30.97 -4.28 7.79
C ASN A 294 29.62 -4.89 8.25
N ALA A 295 28.77 -5.28 7.29
CA ALA A 295 27.48 -5.94 7.55
C ALA A 295 27.65 -7.24 8.37
N LEU A 296 28.62 -8.08 8.02
CA LEU A 296 28.93 -9.29 8.78
C LEU A 296 29.40 -8.97 10.20
N THR A 297 30.28 -7.98 10.36
CA THR A 297 30.76 -7.54 11.66
C THR A 297 29.60 -7.08 12.54
N PHE A 298 28.68 -6.26 11.98
CA PHE A 298 27.47 -5.84 12.67
C PHE A 298 26.62 -7.05 13.09
N CYS A 299 26.37 -8.00 12.19
CA CYS A 299 25.59 -9.19 12.53
C CYS A 299 26.22 -10.03 13.64
N LEU A 300 27.55 -10.21 13.62
CA LEU A 300 28.30 -10.94 14.65
C LEU A 300 28.19 -10.26 16.02
N GLU A 301 28.18 -8.94 16.08
CA GLU A 301 28.06 -8.18 17.33
C GLU A 301 26.64 -8.24 17.92
N HIS A 302 25.64 -8.54 17.09
CA HIS A 302 24.22 -8.60 17.48
C HIS A 302 23.69 -10.04 17.63
N LEU A 303 24.55 -11.06 17.58
CA LEU A 303 24.20 -12.45 17.88
C LEU A 303 23.75 -12.60 19.34
N ASN A 304 22.69 -13.37 19.59
CA ASN A 304 22.30 -13.68 20.97
C ASN A 304 23.32 -14.67 21.61
N PRO A 305 23.61 -14.55 22.90
CA PRO A 305 24.56 -15.45 23.58
C PRO A 305 24.20 -16.94 23.49
N GLN A 306 22.93 -17.26 23.24
CA GLN A 306 22.43 -18.64 23.13
C GLN A 306 22.44 -19.17 21.70
N ASP A 307 22.75 -18.33 20.71
CA ASP A 307 22.79 -18.71 19.29
C ASP A 307 24.01 -19.60 18.99
N ARG A 308 23.92 -20.35 17.89
CA ARG A 308 25.06 -21.00 17.26
C ARG A 308 25.20 -20.43 15.85
N PHE A 309 26.44 -20.26 15.41
CA PHE A 309 26.69 -19.65 14.12
C PHE A 309 27.84 -20.31 13.35
N ASN A 310 27.87 -20.06 12.04
CA ASN A 310 29.02 -20.31 11.18
C ASN A 310 29.15 -19.20 10.13
N LEU A 311 30.34 -19.01 9.60
CA LEU A 311 30.64 -18.17 8.45
C LEU A 311 31.16 -19.06 7.33
N ILE A 312 30.62 -18.89 6.14
CA ILE A 312 31.05 -19.60 4.92
C ILE A 312 31.32 -18.52 3.87
N ARG A 313 32.57 -18.39 3.44
CA ARG A 313 32.92 -17.61 2.25
C ARG A 313 33.03 -18.54 1.06
N PHE A 314 32.62 -18.10 -0.08
CA PHE A 314 32.75 -18.89 -1.29
C PHE A 314 33.20 -18.06 -2.48
N SER A 315 34.00 -18.71 -3.31
CA SER A 315 34.42 -18.22 -4.62
C SER A 315 34.50 -19.40 -5.59
N THR A 316 35.69 -19.84 -6.01
CA THR A 316 35.89 -21.09 -6.77
C THR A 316 35.55 -22.30 -5.89
N GLU A 317 35.83 -22.22 -4.60
CA GLU A 317 35.54 -23.23 -3.57
C GLU A 317 34.84 -22.57 -2.38
N ALA A 318 34.10 -23.35 -1.61
CA ALA A 318 33.49 -22.90 -0.36
C ALA A 318 34.38 -23.23 0.84
N ASN A 319 34.56 -22.26 1.71
CA ASN A 319 35.37 -22.37 2.92
C ASN A 319 34.58 -21.95 4.15
N GLY A 320 34.30 -22.89 5.06
CA GLY A 320 33.67 -22.62 6.33
C GLY A 320 34.71 -22.24 7.42
N LEU A 321 34.35 -21.29 8.27
CA LEU A 321 35.15 -20.95 9.45
C LEU A 321 35.24 -22.13 10.41
N PHE A 322 34.16 -22.89 10.56
CA PHE A 322 34.07 -24.05 11.45
C PHE A 322 33.49 -25.26 10.70
N ASP A 323 33.83 -26.47 11.20
CA ASP A 323 33.22 -27.73 10.76
C ASP A 323 31.78 -27.86 11.28
N GLY A 324 30.89 -26.89 10.98
CA GLY A 324 29.52 -26.81 11.46
C GLY A 324 29.28 -25.64 12.40
N LEU A 325 28.10 -25.60 13.03
CA LEU A 325 27.69 -24.49 13.88
C LEU A 325 28.37 -24.50 15.24
N LYS A 326 28.85 -23.34 15.69
CA LYS A 326 29.48 -23.16 17.01
C LYS A 326 28.74 -22.15 17.86
N ALA A 327 28.73 -22.37 19.19
CA ALA A 327 28.13 -21.45 20.14
C ALA A 327 28.79 -20.06 20.10
N VAL A 328 27.98 -19.04 20.32
CA VAL A 328 28.47 -17.66 20.48
C VAL A 328 29.35 -17.59 21.73
N SER A 329 30.64 -17.31 21.56
CA SER A 329 31.62 -17.11 22.62
C SER A 329 32.63 -16.05 22.21
N LYS A 330 33.33 -15.43 23.18
CA LYS A 330 34.37 -14.44 22.89
C LYS A 330 35.46 -15.00 21.96
N GLU A 331 35.82 -16.28 22.14
CA GLU A 331 36.85 -16.95 21.33
C GLU A 331 36.36 -17.14 19.88
N ASN A 332 35.11 -17.67 19.71
CA ASN A 332 34.55 -17.92 18.40
C ASN A 332 34.26 -16.63 17.65
N LEU A 333 33.81 -15.57 18.33
CA LEU A 333 33.63 -14.25 17.74
C LEU A 333 34.95 -13.62 17.29
N ALA A 334 36.04 -13.80 18.08
CA ALA A 334 37.36 -13.31 17.67
C ALA A 334 37.87 -14.04 16.42
N LYS A 335 37.68 -15.38 16.33
CA LYS A 335 37.98 -16.14 15.09
C LYS A 335 37.18 -15.68 13.92
N ALA A 336 35.87 -15.38 14.16
CA ALA A 336 34.97 -14.91 13.12
C ALA A 336 35.39 -13.55 12.55
N ARG A 337 35.75 -12.60 13.41
CA ARG A 337 36.26 -11.29 12.97
C ARG A 337 37.52 -11.44 12.12
N GLY A 338 38.51 -12.26 12.58
CA GLY A 338 39.69 -12.55 11.75
C GLY A 338 39.37 -13.16 10.41
N PHE A 339 38.40 -14.09 10.36
CA PHE A 339 37.94 -14.69 9.10
C PHE A 339 37.29 -13.68 8.16
N VAL A 340 36.49 -12.71 8.70
CA VAL A 340 35.90 -11.62 7.94
C VAL A 340 37.00 -10.69 7.42
N ASP A 341 37.96 -10.30 8.26
CA ASP A 341 39.06 -9.42 7.86
C ASP A 341 39.91 -10.02 6.72
N ASP A 342 40.10 -11.35 6.76
CA ASP A 342 40.85 -12.09 5.75
C ASP A 342 40.09 -12.44 4.46
N MET A 343 38.85 -11.99 4.30
CA MET A 343 38.11 -12.18 3.06
C MET A 343 38.70 -11.34 1.93
N GLU A 344 39.01 -11.97 0.83
CA GLU A 344 39.48 -11.32 -0.40
C GLU A 344 38.56 -11.72 -1.56
N ALA A 345 38.22 -10.77 -2.43
CA ALA A 345 37.39 -11.00 -3.60
C ALA A 345 38.25 -11.55 -4.74
N ILE A 346 38.16 -12.87 -4.98
CA ILE A 346 38.93 -13.56 -6.03
C ILE A 346 38.24 -14.84 -6.48
N GLY A 347 38.36 -15.18 -7.76
CA GLY A 347 37.86 -16.44 -8.33
C GLY A 347 36.47 -16.37 -8.89
N GLY A 348 35.83 -17.53 -9.11
CA GLY A 348 34.50 -17.69 -9.67
C GLY A 348 33.44 -17.77 -8.57
N THR A 349 32.22 -18.26 -8.90
CA THR A 349 31.05 -18.26 -8.01
C THR A 349 30.46 -19.66 -7.90
N ASN A 350 30.85 -20.42 -6.84
CA ASN A 350 30.40 -21.79 -6.56
C ASN A 350 29.28 -21.80 -5.50
N MET A 351 28.08 -21.41 -5.91
CA MET A 351 26.91 -21.35 -5.00
C MET A 351 26.50 -22.73 -4.49
N GLU A 352 26.64 -23.78 -5.32
CA GLU A 352 26.24 -25.14 -4.96
C GLU A 352 26.96 -25.61 -3.71
N GLU A 353 28.29 -25.58 -3.72
CA GLU A 353 29.11 -26.07 -2.62
C GLU A 353 28.84 -25.27 -1.32
N ALA A 354 28.74 -23.94 -1.43
CA ALA A 354 28.49 -23.07 -0.31
C ALA A 354 27.15 -23.33 0.38
N LEU A 355 26.08 -23.42 -0.40
CA LEU A 355 24.73 -23.67 0.13
C LEU A 355 24.58 -25.10 0.64
N LEU A 356 25.18 -26.12 -0.02
CA LEU A 356 25.20 -27.49 0.49
C LEU A 356 25.94 -27.58 1.83
N MET A 357 27.12 -26.94 1.95
CA MET A 357 27.88 -26.89 3.20
C MET A 357 27.05 -26.25 4.33
N ALA A 358 26.34 -25.15 4.04
CA ALA A 358 25.45 -24.53 5.03
C ALA A 358 24.31 -25.46 5.42
N LEU A 359 23.65 -26.09 4.45
CA LEU A 359 22.52 -27.02 4.69
C LEU A 359 22.95 -28.27 5.47
N GLU A 360 24.16 -28.79 5.23
CA GLU A 360 24.71 -29.95 5.97
C GLU A 360 24.98 -29.64 7.44
N SER A 361 25.13 -28.37 7.79
CA SER A 361 25.26 -27.93 9.19
C SER A 361 23.94 -27.96 9.98
N ALA A 362 22.81 -28.24 9.35
CA ALA A 362 21.49 -28.32 9.98
C ALA A 362 21.32 -29.62 10.81
N GLN A 363 21.86 -29.65 12.03
CA GLN A 363 21.98 -30.90 12.82
C GLN A 363 20.82 -31.17 13.78
N GLU A 364 20.09 -30.17 14.29
CA GLU A 364 19.10 -30.34 15.36
C GLU A 364 17.72 -29.82 15.01
N ALA A 365 16.69 -30.54 15.48
CA ALA A 365 15.29 -30.23 15.20
C ALA A 365 14.71 -29.08 16.05
N ASP A 366 15.40 -28.68 17.11
CA ASP A 366 14.82 -27.87 18.19
C ASP A 366 15.06 -26.36 18.02
N ARG A 367 15.87 -25.95 17.05
CA ARG A 367 16.19 -24.55 16.79
C ARG A 367 15.83 -24.16 15.37
N PRO A 368 15.26 -22.96 15.14
CA PRO A 368 15.16 -22.41 13.78
C PRO A 368 16.56 -22.19 13.21
N TYR A 369 16.74 -22.58 11.96
CA TYR A 369 18.01 -22.40 11.26
C TYR A 369 17.86 -21.42 10.10
N PHE A 370 18.65 -20.35 10.14
CA PHE A 370 18.64 -19.27 9.17
C PHE A 370 19.95 -19.26 8.36
N ILE A 371 19.85 -19.15 7.07
CA ILE A 371 20.98 -18.89 6.18
C ILE A 371 20.79 -17.48 5.61
N ILE A 372 21.76 -16.59 5.87
CA ILE A 372 21.87 -15.29 5.22
C ILE A 372 22.85 -15.47 4.06
N PHE A 373 22.31 -15.45 2.84
CA PHE A 373 23.05 -15.70 1.61
C PHE A 373 23.22 -14.41 0.82
N LEU A 374 24.47 -13.96 0.65
CA LEU A 374 24.82 -12.73 -0.04
C LEU A 374 25.67 -13.06 -1.28
N THR A 375 25.25 -12.57 -2.45
CA THR A 375 25.95 -12.79 -3.73
C THR A 375 25.70 -11.62 -4.70
N ASP A 376 26.69 -11.32 -5.54
CA ASP A 376 26.56 -10.32 -6.61
C ASP A 376 26.62 -10.92 -8.02
N GLY A 377 26.58 -12.26 -8.13
CA GLY A 377 26.78 -12.95 -9.39
C GLY A 377 25.79 -14.06 -9.69
N LYS A 378 26.02 -14.69 -10.82
CA LYS A 378 25.40 -15.96 -11.26
C LYS A 378 26.37 -17.11 -10.93
N PRO A 379 25.87 -18.35 -10.70
CA PRO A 379 26.76 -19.48 -10.50
C PRO A 379 27.61 -19.72 -11.75
N THR A 380 28.94 -19.75 -11.57
CA THR A 380 29.91 -19.97 -12.64
C THR A 380 30.68 -21.26 -12.49
N ILE A 381 30.62 -21.88 -11.30
CA ILE A 381 31.31 -23.13 -10.92
C ILE A 381 30.32 -24.04 -10.24
N GLY A 382 30.55 -25.37 -10.32
CA GLY A 382 29.61 -26.37 -9.83
C GLY A 382 28.39 -26.48 -10.71
N GLU A 383 27.22 -26.66 -10.14
CA GLU A 383 25.95 -26.64 -10.87
C GLU A 383 25.56 -25.21 -11.23
N THR A 384 25.59 -24.91 -12.50
CA THR A 384 25.30 -23.59 -13.05
C THR A 384 23.87 -23.45 -13.59
N GLN A 385 23.17 -24.59 -13.75
CA GLN A 385 21.77 -24.58 -14.19
C GLN A 385 20.85 -24.35 -13.00
N PRO A 386 20.07 -23.22 -12.97
CA PRO A 386 19.26 -22.86 -11.82
C PRO A 386 18.31 -23.95 -11.34
N GLU A 387 17.61 -24.62 -12.25
CA GLU A 387 16.65 -25.69 -11.91
C GLU A 387 17.32 -26.90 -11.26
N GLN A 388 18.49 -27.30 -11.75
CA GLN A 388 19.24 -28.44 -11.21
C GLN A 388 19.80 -28.10 -9.82
N LEU A 389 20.33 -26.88 -9.67
CA LEU A 389 20.83 -26.36 -8.41
C LEU A 389 19.71 -26.34 -7.36
N LEU A 390 18.55 -25.75 -7.68
CA LEU A 390 17.38 -25.71 -6.79
C LEU A 390 16.89 -27.11 -6.41
N LYS A 391 16.86 -28.06 -7.34
CA LYS A 391 16.50 -29.45 -7.08
C LYS A 391 17.44 -30.12 -6.09
N LYS A 392 18.76 -29.91 -6.25
CA LYS A 392 19.78 -30.47 -5.33
C LYS A 392 19.64 -29.87 -3.94
N LEU A 393 19.48 -28.53 -3.85
CA LEU A 393 19.30 -27.83 -2.58
C LEU A 393 17.97 -28.22 -1.89
N GLY A 394 16.87 -28.31 -2.63
CA GLY A 394 15.57 -28.72 -2.13
C GLY A 394 15.56 -30.16 -1.59
N ALA A 395 16.33 -31.07 -2.18
CA ALA A 395 16.50 -32.43 -1.67
C ALA A 395 17.20 -32.49 -0.30
N LYS A 396 18.05 -31.51 0.00
CA LYS A 396 18.76 -31.39 1.28
C LYS A 396 17.98 -30.54 2.31
N ASN A 397 17.25 -29.51 1.86
CA ASN A 397 16.44 -28.70 2.74
C ASN A 397 15.10 -29.39 3.07
N THR A 398 15.00 -29.99 4.24
CA THR A 398 13.77 -30.64 4.72
C THR A 398 12.67 -29.67 5.20
N GLY A 399 12.71 -28.40 4.76
CA GLY A 399 11.74 -27.37 5.11
C GLY A 399 11.99 -26.66 6.47
N ARG A 400 13.11 -26.97 7.12
CA ARG A 400 13.50 -26.36 8.41
C ARG A 400 14.35 -25.12 8.27
N VAL A 401 15.12 -25.04 7.18
CA VAL A 401 16.09 -23.97 6.96
C VAL A 401 15.41 -22.85 6.20
N ARG A 402 15.50 -21.63 6.72
CA ARG A 402 15.08 -20.40 6.03
C ARG A 402 16.28 -19.79 5.35
N ILE A 403 16.21 -19.56 4.06
CA ILE A 403 17.29 -18.91 3.30
C ILE A 403 16.83 -17.51 2.94
N PHE A 404 17.53 -16.54 3.50
CA PHE A 404 17.34 -15.11 3.21
C PHE A 404 18.40 -14.69 2.21
N THR A 405 17.99 -14.24 1.01
CA THR A 405 18.92 -13.90 -0.04
C THR A 405 19.11 -12.39 -0.17
N PHE A 406 20.36 -11.99 -0.35
CA PHE A 406 20.78 -10.64 -0.68
C PHE A 406 21.48 -10.67 -2.04
N GLY A 407 20.77 -10.20 -3.06
CA GLY A 407 21.33 -10.05 -4.40
C GLY A 407 21.93 -8.66 -4.56
N VAL A 408 23.24 -8.56 -4.81
CA VAL A 408 23.95 -7.28 -4.89
C VAL A 408 24.18 -6.88 -6.34
N GLY A 409 23.75 -5.69 -6.72
CA GLY A 409 23.87 -5.18 -8.09
C GLY A 409 22.82 -5.73 -9.04
N THR A 410 23.12 -5.72 -10.33
CA THR A 410 22.18 -6.05 -11.40
C THR A 410 22.54 -7.29 -12.22
N GLU A 411 23.75 -7.85 -12.03
CA GLU A 411 24.25 -9.01 -12.82
C GLU A 411 23.89 -10.38 -12.19
N ILE A 412 23.02 -10.38 -11.21
CA ILE A 412 22.54 -11.55 -10.46
C ILE A 412 21.43 -12.29 -11.24
N ASN A 413 21.22 -13.57 -10.88
CA ASN A 413 20.05 -14.32 -11.36
C ASN A 413 18.90 -14.19 -10.35
N THR A 414 18.00 -13.24 -10.58
CA THR A 414 16.88 -12.96 -9.69
C THR A 414 15.91 -14.13 -9.61
N HIS A 415 15.65 -14.87 -10.72
CA HIS A 415 14.76 -16.04 -10.71
C HIS A 415 15.30 -17.14 -9.80
N LEU A 416 16.62 -17.38 -9.80
CA LEU A 416 17.26 -18.34 -8.90
C LEU A 416 17.09 -17.95 -7.45
N LEU A 417 17.39 -16.69 -7.11
CA LEU A 417 17.31 -16.20 -5.73
C LEU A 417 15.86 -16.20 -5.22
N ASP A 418 14.91 -15.83 -6.06
CA ASP A 418 13.49 -15.80 -5.72
C ASP A 418 12.94 -17.21 -5.48
N LYS A 419 13.24 -18.18 -6.37
CA LYS A 419 12.86 -19.58 -6.15
C LYS A 419 13.50 -20.19 -4.91
N LEU A 420 14.74 -19.84 -4.63
CA LEU A 420 15.44 -20.32 -3.43
C LEU A 420 14.74 -19.85 -2.15
N THR A 421 14.36 -18.58 -2.11
CA THR A 421 13.64 -18.02 -0.97
C THR A 421 12.22 -18.57 -0.84
N GLU A 422 11.47 -18.69 -1.95
CA GLU A 422 10.13 -19.29 -1.96
C GLU A 422 10.15 -20.71 -1.38
N GLN A 423 11.05 -21.58 -1.87
CA GLN A 423 11.18 -22.96 -1.43
C GLN A 423 11.60 -23.11 0.03
N SER A 424 12.35 -22.14 0.57
CA SER A 424 12.86 -22.17 1.93
C SER A 424 12.04 -21.34 2.93
N ARG A 425 10.94 -20.70 2.53
CA ARG A 425 10.14 -19.76 3.33
C ARG A 425 10.98 -18.59 3.85
N GLY A 426 11.98 -18.18 3.08
CA GLY A 426 12.83 -17.05 3.36
C GLY A 426 12.25 -15.73 2.83
N TYR A 427 13.13 -14.75 2.72
CA TYR A 427 12.82 -13.43 2.19
C TYR A 427 13.96 -12.98 1.29
N ARG A 428 13.65 -12.33 0.17
CA ARG A 428 14.64 -11.80 -0.77
C ARG A 428 14.81 -10.30 -0.59
N THR A 429 16.02 -9.85 -0.68
CA THR A 429 16.37 -8.43 -0.65
C THR A 429 17.37 -8.17 -1.77
N TYR A 430 17.18 -7.08 -2.49
CA TYR A 430 18.14 -6.65 -3.49
C TYR A 430 18.80 -5.35 -3.06
N VAL A 431 20.06 -5.21 -3.41
CA VAL A 431 20.88 -4.03 -3.11
C VAL A 431 21.37 -3.47 -4.45
N LEU A 432 20.78 -2.38 -4.90
CA LEU A 432 21.15 -1.71 -6.13
C LEU A 432 22.55 -1.07 -5.99
N PRO A 433 23.26 -0.78 -7.10
CA PRO A 433 24.60 -0.19 -7.04
C PRO A 433 24.72 1.13 -6.30
N GLU A 434 23.62 1.88 -6.18
CA GLU A 434 23.52 3.14 -5.44
C GLU A 434 23.17 2.97 -3.96
N GLU A 435 22.85 1.77 -3.52
CA GLU A 435 22.45 1.44 -2.15
C GLU A 435 23.61 0.81 -1.36
N ASP A 436 23.51 0.86 -0.02
CA ASP A 436 24.51 0.36 0.88
C ASP A 436 24.16 -1.05 1.40
N ILE A 437 25.06 -2.02 1.17
CA ILE A 437 24.91 -3.43 1.61
C ILE A 437 24.84 -3.49 3.14
N GLU A 438 25.69 -2.73 3.84
CA GLU A 438 25.76 -2.73 5.30
C GLU A 438 24.41 -2.33 5.90
N ILE A 439 23.80 -1.25 5.38
CA ILE A 439 22.49 -0.77 5.86
C ILE A 439 21.42 -1.84 5.62
N LYS A 440 21.28 -2.34 4.39
CA LYS A 440 20.22 -3.31 4.02
C LYS A 440 20.32 -4.61 4.82
N VAL A 441 21.54 -5.16 4.97
CA VAL A 441 21.74 -6.42 5.70
C VAL A 441 21.56 -6.23 7.21
N SER A 442 22.05 -5.13 7.76
CA SER A 442 21.92 -4.82 9.20
C SER A 442 20.46 -4.59 9.60
N ASP A 443 19.73 -3.81 8.84
CA ASP A 443 18.30 -3.56 9.07
C ASP A 443 17.48 -4.85 9.00
N PHE A 444 17.75 -5.68 7.99
CA PHE A 444 17.11 -6.98 7.89
C PHE A 444 17.46 -7.88 9.08
N TYR A 445 18.75 -7.95 9.45
CA TYR A 445 19.18 -8.79 10.55
C TYR A 445 18.50 -8.42 11.87
N LEU A 446 18.34 -7.13 12.17
CA LEU A 446 17.64 -6.67 13.37
C LEU A 446 16.18 -7.14 13.40
N LYS A 447 15.51 -7.20 12.25
CA LYS A 447 14.12 -7.71 12.14
C LYS A 447 14.00 -9.20 12.45
N VAL A 448 15.01 -10.01 12.07
CA VAL A 448 15.00 -11.47 12.24
C VAL A 448 15.83 -11.96 13.44
N ALA A 449 16.46 -11.06 14.18
CA ALA A 449 17.35 -11.40 15.28
C ALA A 449 16.66 -12.17 16.42
N HIS A 450 15.37 -11.93 16.65
CA HIS A 450 14.63 -12.47 17.79
C HIS A 450 13.34 -13.18 17.33
N PRO A 451 13.43 -14.46 16.90
CA PRO A 451 12.25 -15.25 16.57
C PRO A 451 11.39 -15.48 17.83
N VAL A 452 10.06 -15.42 17.67
CA VAL A 452 9.08 -15.64 18.73
C VAL A 452 8.30 -16.92 18.49
N LEU A 453 7.85 -17.14 17.25
CA LEU A 453 7.10 -18.31 16.84
C LEU A 453 7.51 -18.73 15.42
N THR A 454 7.93 -19.97 15.27
CA THR A 454 8.42 -20.52 14.00
C THR A 454 7.56 -21.69 13.51
N ASP A 455 7.71 -22.07 12.26
CA ASP A 455 6.95 -23.18 11.64
C ASP A 455 5.42 -23.03 11.78
N LEU A 456 4.93 -21.80 11.57
CA LEU A 456 3.51 -21.48 11.75
C LEU A 456 2.62 -22.26 10.80
N ARG A 457 1.48 -22.68 11.36
CA ARG A 457 0.33 -23.21 10.62
C ARG A 457 -0.93 -22.62 11.23
N TRP A 458 -1.95 -22.45 10.43
CA TRP A 458 -3.21 -21.88 10.85
C TRP A 458 -4.39 -22.68 10.30
N GLU A 459 -5.50 -22.64 11.03
CA GLU A 459 -6.77 -23.21 10.65
C GLU A 459 -7.88 -22.32 11.20
N VAL A 460 -8.97 -22.14 10.45
CA VAL A 460 -10.16 -21.43 10.91
C VAL A 460 -11.33 -22.39 10.92
N GLU A 461 -11.92 -22.55 12.10
CA GLU A 461 -13.15 -23.33 12.29
C GLU A 461 -14.36 -22.39 12.36
N GLY A 462 -15.50 -22.79 11.79
CA GLY A 462 -16.76 -22.03 11.81
C GLY A 462 -17.11 -21.33 10.51
N VAL A 463 -16.10 -20.90 9.74
CA VAL A 463 -16.26 -20.35 8.38
C VAL A 463 -15.28 -21.02 7.43
N LYS A 464 -15.58 -21.00 6.14
CA LYS A 464 -14.67 -21.51 5.11
C LYS A 464 -13.83 -20.37 4.55
N ALA A 465 -12.57 -20.28 5.01
CA ALA A 465 -11.58 -19.39 4.40
C ALA A 465 -11.03 -19.99 3.11
N LYS A 466 -10.81 -19.16 2.09
CA LYS A 466 -10.27 -19.55 0.78
C LYS A 466 -9.49 -18.41 0.14
N GLU A 467 -8.68 -18.75 -0.87
CA GLU A 467 -7.88 -17.79 -1.62
C GLU A 467 -7.07 -16.86 -0.70
N VAL A 468 -6.39 -17.47 0.29
CA VAL A 468 -5.65 -16.75 1.32
C VAL A 468 -4.23 -16.47 0.85
N TYR A 469 -3.76 -15.25 1.09
CA TYR A 469 -2.42 -14.76 0.78
C TYR A 469 -1.76 -14.13 2.02
N PRO A 470 -0.45 -14.31 2.20
CA PRO A 470 0.44 -15.13 1.38
C PRO A 470 0.12 -16.62 1.53
N LYS A 471 0.52 -17.44 0.54
CA LYS A 471 0.30 -18.91 0.55
C LYS A 471 1.09 -19.59 1.66
N THR A 472 2.23 -19.01 2.01
CA THR A 472 3.12 -19.52 3.07
C THR A 472 3.23 -18.48 4.16
N ILE A 473 2.96 -18.88 5.41
CA ILE A 473 3.07 -17.98 6.55
C ILE A 473 4.54 -17.86 6.96
N PRO A 474 5.09 -16.62 7.08
CA PRO A 474 6.43 -16.40 7.61
C PRO A 474 6.49 -16.68 9.12
N ASP A 475 7.69 -16.86 9.63
CA ASP A 475 7.94 -16.91 11.07
C ASP A 475 7.66 -15.54 11.71
N LEU A 476 7.22 -15.52 12.98
CA LEU A 476 6.99 -14.30 13.74
C LEU A 476 8.22 -13.95 14.56
N PHE A 477 8.65 -12.70 14.43
CA PHE A 477 9.76 -12.12 15.17
C PHE A 477 9.28 -11.10 16.20
N LYS A 478 10.09 -10.78 17.19
CA LYS A 478 9.77 -9.80 18.24
C LYS A 478 9.39 -8.45 17.61
N GLY A 479 8.21 -7.95 17.94
CA GLY A 479 7.71 -6.68 17.42
C GLY A 479 7.24 -6.73 15.96
N SER A 480 7.24 -7.91 15.31
CA SER A 480 6.73 -8.03 13.95
C SER A 480 5.22 -8.20 13.90
N ASN A 481 4.65 -7.69 12.82
CA ASN A 481 3.28 -7.93 12.42
C ASN A 481 3.27 -8.82 11.17
N PHE A 482 2.24 -9.61 11.06
CA PHE A 482 2.00 -10.44 9.89
C PHE A 482 0.52 -10.42 9.53
N SER A 483 0.20 -10.13 8.29
CA SER A 483 -1.17 -10.05 7.83
C SER A 483 -1.51 -11.11 6.80
N MET A 484 -2.72 -11.68 6.92
CA MET A 484 -3.32 -12.58 5.94
C MET A 484 -4.57 -11.92 5.35
N LEU A 485 -4.66 -11.96 4.03
CA LEU A 485 -5.85 -11.53 3.29
C LEU A 485 -6.49 -12.75 2.61
N GLY A 486 -7.79 -12.87 2.66
CA GLY A 486 -8.48 -13.98 2.05
C GLY A 486 -9.95 -13.69 1.82
N ARG A 487 -10.62 -14.68 1.22
CA ARG A 487 -12.07 -14.67 1.06
C ARG A 487 -12.70 -15.65 2.06
N TYR A 488 -13.95 -15.40 2.43
CA TYR A 488 -14.69 -16.31 3.32
C TYR A 488 -16.12 -16.53 2.85
N SER A 489 -16.62 -17.75 3.09
CA SER A 489 -18.04 -18.10 2.99
C SER A 489 -18.55 -18.60 4.34
N GLY A 490 -19.82 -18.30 4.64
CA GLY A 490 -20.36 -18.41 5.97
C GLY A 490 -20.33 -17.06 6.71
N SER A 491 -20.67 -17.03 7.99
CA SER A 491 -20.65 -15.85 8.85
C SER A 491 -20.83 -16.22 10.32
N GLY A 492 -20.55 -15.26 11.21
CA GLY A 492 -20.70 -15.41 12.65
C GLY A 492 -19.41 -15.84 13.35
N LYS A 493 -19.57 -16.44 14.52
CA LYS A 493 -18.44 -16.83 15.37
C LYS A 493 -17.61 -17.93 14.73
N ALA A 494 -16.31 -17.74 14.75
CA ALA A 494 -15.30 -18.66 14.25
C ALA A 494 -14.13 -18.73 15.25
N THR A 495 -13.26 -19.70 15.07
CA THR A 495 -12.08 -19.87 15.91
C THR A 495 -10.86 -20.02 15.02
N LEU A 496 -9.88 -19.14 15.19
CA LEU A 496 -8.55 -19.30 14.61
C LEU A 496 -7.71 -20.17 15.53
N LYS A 497 -7.17 -21.25 15.00
CA LYS A 497 -6.12 -22.06 15.62
C LYS A 497 -4.81 -21.75 14.94
N LEU A 498 -3.85 -21.26 15.69
CA LEU A 498 -2.49 -21.00 15.24
C LEU A 498 -1.54 -21.94 15.97
N THR A 499 -0.84 -22.78 15.22
CA THR A 499 0.17 -23.68 15.77
C THR A 499 1.55 -23.27 15.27
N GLY A 500 2.54 -23.50 16.09
CA GLY A 500 3.93 -23.21 15.75
C GLY A 500 4.87 -23.68 16.84
N LYS A 501 6.17 -23.36 16.70
CA LYS A 501 7.20 -23.76 17.66
C LYS A 501 7.77 -22.55 18.41
N VAL A 502 7.86 -22.70 19.74
CA VAL A 502 8.58 -21.80 20.65
C VAL A 502 9.68 -22.60 21.32
N ASN A 503 10.94 -22.24 21.10
CA ASN A 503 12.07 -23.03 21.60
C ASN A 503 11.99 -24.52 21.26
N GLY A 504 11.64 -24.85 20.00
CA GLY A 504 11.51 -26.23 19.51
C GLY A 504 10.29 -26.99 19.99
N LYS A 505 9.48 -26.43 20.88
CA LYS A 505 8.27 -27.08 21.44
C LYS A 505 7.03 -26.58 20.72
N ASP A 506 6.16 -27.49 20.33
CA ASP A 506 4.90 -27.14 19.72
C ASP A 506 4.02 -26.34 20.69
N ARG A 507 3.42 -25.29 20.19
CA ARG A 507 2.48 -24.43 20.90
C ARG A 507 1.25 -24.20 20.01
N GLU A 508 0.10 -24.16 20.67
CA GLU A 508 -1.18 -23.83 20.06
C GLU A 508 -1.75 -22.58 20.71
N PHE A 509 -2.22 -21.65 19.87
CA PHE A 509 -2.92 -20.46 20.26
C PHE A 509 -4.29 -20.47 19.60
N THR A 510 -5.31 -20.13 20.37
CA THR A 510 -6.69 -20.10 19.90
C THR A 510 -7.25 -18.72 20.07
N PHE A 511 -7.81 -18.16 18.99
CA PHE A 511 -8.36 -16.82 18.97
C PHE A 511 -9.82 -16.84 18.52
N PRO A 512 -10.73 -16.19 19.27
CA PRO A 512 -12.09 -15.99 18.80
C PRO A 512 -12.11 -14.98 17.67
N LEU A 513 -12.84 -15.30 16.60
CA LEU A 513 -13.08 -14.42 15.47
C LEU A 513 -14.58 -14.26 15.26
N GLU A 514 -14.98 -13.15 14.64
CA GLU A 514 -16.36 -12.95 14.21
C GLU A 514 -16.39 -12.42 12.77
N PHE A 515 -16.96 -13.21 11.84
CA PHE A 515 -17.06 -12.87 10.44
C PHE A 515 -18.44 -12.27 10.15
N ALA A 516 -18.44 -11.05 9.61
CA ALA A 516 -19.68 -10.36 9.27
C ALA A 516 -20.52 -11.14 8.25
N LYS A 517 -21.84 -11.14 8.45
CA LYS A 517 -22.78 -11.66 7.46
C LYS A 517 -22.92 -10.71 6.27
N GLN A 518 -22.91 -9.43 6.57
CA GLN A 518 -22.91 -8.32 5.60
C GLN A 518 -22.34 -7.08 6.27
N THR A 519 -21.43 -6.40 5.59
CA THR A 519 -20.85 -5.12 6.03
C THR A 519 -20.28 -4.39 4.82
N ASP A 520 -20.44 -3.08 4.78
CA ASP A 520 -19.85 -2.15 3.82
C ASP A 520 -18.63 -1.41 4.41
N GLU A 521 -18.29 -1.69 5.67
CA GLU A 521 -17.07 -1.18 6.30
C GLU A 521 -15.82 -1.91 5.80
N ASN A 522 -14.66 -1.25 5.90
CA ASN A 522 -13.36 -1.82 5.51
C ASN A 522 -13.26 -2.18 4.01
N GLU A 523 -13.81 -1.37 3.13
CA GLU A 523 -13.82 -1.63 1.67
C GLU A 523 -12.42 -1.83 1.06
N PHE A 524 -11.37 -1.23 1.68
CA PHE A 524 -9.98 -1.38 1.27
C PHE A 524 -9.48 -2.84 1.30
N VAL A 525 -10.13 -3.73 2.06
CA VAL A 525 -9.74 -5.14 2.16
C VAL A 525 -9.86 -5.86 0.81
N ALA A 526 -10.85 -5.51 -0.01
CA ALA A 526 -11.04 -6.14 -1.31
C ALA A 526 -9.92 -5.79 -2.32
N PRO A 527 -9.56 -4.52 -2.56
CA PRO A 527 -8.44 -4.19 -3.44
C PRO A 527 -7.07 -4.63 -2.90
N LEU A 528 -6.85 -4.63 -1.57
CA LEU A 528 -5.64 -5.21 -0.98
C LEU A 528 -5.53 -6.72 -1.25
N TRP A 529 -6.62 -7.47 -1.07
CA TRP A 529 -6.66 -8.88 -1.45
C TRP A 529 -6.38 -9.06 -2.94
N GLY A 530 -6.98 -8.22 -3.79
CA GLY A 530 -6.74 -8.20 -5.22
C GLY A 530 -5.26 -8.00 -5.56
N SER A 531 -4.60 -7.05 -4.91
CA SER A 531 -3.17 -6.78 -5.09
C SER A 531 -2.30 -7.99 -4.73
N ARG A 532 -2.51 -8.62 -3.57
CA ARG A 532 -1.76 -9.83 -3.19
C ARG A 532 -2.02 -11.00 -4.12
N SER A 533 -3.26 -11.14 -4.60
CA SER A 533 -3.61 -12.18 -5.58
C SER A 533 -2.89 -11.96 -6.91
N VAL A 534 -2.89 -10.72 -7.40
CA VAL A 534 -2.18 -10.34 -8.64
C VAL A 534 -0.66 -10.50 -8.47
N GLY A 535 -0.09 -10.04 -7.35
CA GLY A 535 1.34 -10.22 -7.05
C GLY A 535 1.75 -11.70 -7.05
N TYR A 536 0.95 -12.56 -6.41
CA TYR A 536 1.18 -14.01 -6.44
C TYR A 536 1.14 -14.58 -7.87
N LEU A 537 0.16 -14.19 -8.68
CA LEU A 537 0.04 -14.67 -10.06
C LEU A 537 1.19 -14.19 -10.94
N LEU A 538 1.62 -12.94 -10.78
CA LEU A 538 2.78 -12.39 -11.49
C LEU A 538 4.08 -13.10 -11.08
N ASP A 539 4.23 -13.46 -9.81
CA ASP A 539 5.38 -14.27 -9.34
C ASP A 539 5.36 -15.66 -9.96
N GLN A 540 4.17 -16.30 -10.07
CA GLN A 540 4.02 -17.59 -10.76
C GLN A 540 4.35 -17.49 -12.26
N ILE A 541 3.90 -16.45 -12.96
CA ILE A 541 4.24 -16.21 -14.36
C ILE A 541 5.76 -16.05 -14.52
N ARG A 542 6.36 -15.22 -13.67
CA ARG A 542 7.79 -14.92 -13.72
C ARG A 542 8.66 -16.15 -13.43
N LEU A 543 8.29 -16.93 -12.42
CA LEU A 543 9.12 -18.06 -11.97
C LEU A 543 8.86 -19.36 -12.76
N ASN A 544 7.66 -19.57 -13.26
CA ASN A 544 7.25 -20.83 -13.87
C ASN A 544 6.88 -20.72 -15.35
N GLY A 545 6.90 -19.51 -15.89
CA GLY A 545 6.55 -19.21 -17.27
C GLY A 545 5.09 -18.75 -17.43
N GLU A 546 4.86 -18.02 -18.50
CA GLU A 546 3.57 -17.45 -18.84
C GLU A 546 2.59 -18.53 -19.34
N SER A 547 1.36 -18.48 -18.85
CA SER A 547 0.23 -19.20 -19.41
C SER A 547 -0.96 -18.28 -19.62
N LYS A 548 -1.76 -18.55 -20.64
CA LYS A 548 -2.94 -17.76 -20.97
C LYS A 548 -3.91 -17.64 -19.77
N GLU A 549 -4.09 -18.70 -19.02
CA GLU A 549 -4.98 -18.74 -17.84
C GLU A 549 -4.51 -17.78 -16.74
N LEU A 550 -3.20 -17.76 -16.46
CA LEU A 550 -2.62 -16.87 -15.46
C LEU A 550 -2.75 -15.40 -15.89
N VAL A 551 -2.45 -15.11 -17.17
CA VAL A 551 -2.56 -13.75 -17.72
C VAL A 551 -4.01 -13.26 -17.71
N ASP A 552 -4.96 -14.09 -18.17
CA ASP A 552 -6.39 -13.75 -18.16
C ASP A 552 -6.87 -13.45 -16.75
N GLU A 553 -6.42 -14.21 -15.73
CA GLU A 553 -6.79 -13.97 -14.34
C GLU A 553 -6.15 -12.71 -13.77
N VAL A 554 -4.88 -12.43 -14.07
CA VAL A 554 -4.22 -11.16 -13.72
C VAL A 554 -5.00 -9.99 -14.29
N VAL A 555 -5.34 -10.03 -15.59
CA VAL A 555 -6.10 -8.98 -16.27
C VAL A 555 -7.48 -8.79 -15.62
N ARG A 556 -8.18 -9.88 -15.32
CA ARG A 556 -9.51 -9.83 -14.69
C ARG A 556 -9.47 -9.17 -13.30
N LEU A 557 -8.54 -9.59 -12.43
CA LEU A 557 -8.39 -9.04 -11.09
C LEU A 557 -7.89 -7.60 -11.13
N ALA A 558 -6.91 -7.33 -11.97
CA ALA A 558 -6.34 -5.99 -12.13
C ALA A 558 -7.40 -4.99 -12.61
N LYS A 559 -8.25 -5.37 -13.57
CA LYS A 559 -9.42 -4.56 -14.00
C LYS A 559 -10.40 -4.33 -12.86
N LYS A 560 -10.74 -5.37 -12.09
CA LYS A 560 -11.73 -5.27 -11.02
C LYS A 560 -11.31 -4.31 -9.91
N TYR A 561 -10.03 -4.36 -9.52
CA TYR A 561 -9.50 -3.64 -8.35
C TYR A 561 -8.64 -2.42 -8.71
N GLY A 562 -8.50 -2.10 -9.98
CA GLY A 562 -7.71 -0.95 -10.43
C GLY A 562 -6.20 -1.12 -10.24
N ILE A 563 -5.71 -2.35 -10.31
CA ILE A 563 -4.29 -2.65 -10.16
C ILE A 563 -3.60 -2.50 -11.51
N ILE A 564 -2.55 -1.68 -11.55
CA ILE A 564 -1.77 -1.46 -12.77
C ILE A 564 -0.69 -2.54 -12.84
N THR A 565 -0.67 -3.27 -13.96
CA THR A 565 0.30 -4.34 -14.23
C THR A 565 0.81 -4.18 -15.67
N PRO A 566 1.90 -4.85 -16.08
CA PRO A 566 2.32 -4.88 -17.48
C PRO A 566 1.22 -5.33 -18.44
N TYR A 567 0.32 -6.21 -18.00
CA TYR A 567 -0.79 -6.74 -18.79
C TYR A 567 -2.03 -5.86 -18.86
N THR A 568 -2.16 -4.82 -18.01
CA THR A 568 -3.39 -4.01 -17.88
C THR A 568 -3.25 -2.56 -18.26
N SER A 569 -2.04 -2.04 -18.35
CA SER A 569 -1.79 -0.66 -18.78
C SER A 569 -2.30 -0.37 -20.21
N TYR A 570 -2.44 -1.38 -21.07
CA TYR A 570 -3.05 -1.28 -22.40
C TYR A 570 -4.53 -0.89 -22.37
N LEU A 571 -5.28 -1.32 -21.36
CA LEU A 571 -6.75 -1.22 -21.33
C LEU A 571 -7.26 0.18 -21.03
N ILE A 572 -6.50 0.97 -20.32
CA ILE A 572 -6.85 2.39 -20.04
C ILE A 572 -6.73 3.23 -21.33
N ILE A 573 -5.96 2.75 -22.31
CA ILE A 573 -5.67 3.46 -23.57
C ILE A 573 -6.55 2.96 -24.73
N GLU A 574 -6.91 1.67 -24.77
CA GLU A 574 -7.72 1.10 -25.88
C GLU A 574 -9.17 1.59 -25.88
N ASP A 575 -9.77 1.85 -24.72
CA ASP A 575 -11.11 2.40 -24.63
C ASP A 575 -11.22 3.80 -25.24
N GLU A 576 -10.15 4.59 -25.24
CA GLU A 576 -10.09 5.88 -25.96
C GLU A 576 -10.19 5.70 -27.50
N ALA A 577 -9.61 4.63 -28.04
CA ALA A 577 -9.62 4.37 -29.48
C ALA A 577 -10.96 3.81 -29.98
N GLU A 578 -11.67 3.01 -29.17
CA GLU A 578 -13.01 2.49 -29.51
C GLU A 578 -14.10 3.58 -29.49
N GLN A 579 -14.04 4.54 -28.57
CA GLN A 579 -15.01 5.63 -28.48
C GLN A 579 -14.83 6.69 -29.57
N LEU A 580 -13.63 6.86 -30.12
CA LEU A 580 -13.39 7.75 -31.25
C LEU A 580 -13.99 7.27 -32.60
N GLY A 581 -14.85 6.26 -32.59
CA GLY A 581 -15.60 5.81 -33.76
C GLY A 581 -14.75 5.05 -34.78
N MET A 582 -13.60 4.53 -34.41
CA MET A 582 -12.71 3.74 -35.28
C MET A 582 -13.15 2.28 -35.43
N ASN A 583 -14.38 1.93 -35.08
CA ASN A 583 -14.97 0.60 -35.22
C ASN A 583 -15.10 0.09 -36.67
N ARG A 584 -14.54 0.79 -37.69
CA ARG A 584 -14.60 0.38 -39.08
C ARG A 584 -13.32 -0.27 -39.66
N ILE A 585 -12.25 -0.39 -38.86
CA ILE A 585 -11.00 -0.98 -39.35
C ILE A 585 -10.57 -2.15 -38.43
N ARG A 586 -11.46 -3.14 -38.32
CA ARG A 586 -11.14 -4.46 -37.73
C ARG A 586 -10.80 -5.48 -38.83
N ARG A 587 -9.78 -5.23 -39.68
CA ARG A 587 -9.32 -6.27 -40.62
C ARG A 587 -7.83 -6.29 -40.97
N ASP A 588 -6.99 -5.52 -40.30
CA ASP A 588 -5.56 -5.60 -40.60
C ASP A 588 -4.70 -5.39 -39.33
N GLU A 589 -4.38 -6.49 -38.65
CA GLU A 589 -3.50 -6.51 -37.47
C GLU A 589 -2.10 -5.94 -37.76
N SER A 590 -1.68 -5.93 -39.02
CA SER A 590 -0.39 -5.40 -39.46
C SER A 590 -0.32 -3.86 -39.49
N LEU A 591 -1.45 -3.17 -39.55
CA LEU A 591 -1.50 -1.71 -39.55
C LEU A 591 -1.65 -1.10 -38.14
N LEU A 592 -2.08 -1.90 -37.17
CA LEU A 592 -2.17 -1.50 -35.75
C LEU A 592 -0.78 -1.41 -35.12
N SER A 593 0.13 -2.34 -35.42
CA SER A 593 1.49 -2.32 -34.93
C SER A 593 2.29 -1.09 -35.40
N GLN A 594 2.10 -0.64 -36.64
CA GLN A 594 2.79 0.53 -37.19
C GLN A 594 2.26 1.90 -36.70
N ARG A 595 0.99 1.98 -36.23
CA ARG A 595 0.42 3.20 -35.67
C ARG A 595 0.66 3.39 -34.18
N VAL A 596 0.89 2.29 -33.45
CA VAL A 596 1.24 2.30 -32.02
C VAL A 596 2.70 2.75 -31.80
N GLU A 597 3.58 2.53 -32.78
CA GLU A 597 4.99 2.97 -32.73
C GLU A 597 5.20 4.50 -32.62
N GLY A 598 4.16 5.29 -32.88
CA GLY A 598 4.23 6.76 -32.73
C GLY A 598 3.84 7.30 -31.35
N ARG A 599 3.44 6.46 -30.38
CA ARG A 599 3.07 6.89 -29.02
C ARG A 599 4.12 6.43 -28.02
N THR A 600 4.64 7.36 -27.24
CA THR A 600 5.73 7.21 -26.27
C THR A 600 5.50 6.19 -25.13
N GLN A 601 4.38 5.48 -25.11
CA GLN A 601 4.00 4.54 -24.04
C GLN A 601 4.18 3.05 -24.41
N ALA A 602 3.99 2.67 -25.68
CA ALA A 602 4.20 1.28 -26.11
C ALA A 602 5.61 0.75 -25.80
N PRO A 603 6.70 1.56 -25.91
CA PRO A 603 8.03 1.11 -25.52
C PRO A 603 8.18 0.81 -24.02
N LYS A 604 7.58 1.61 -23.13
CA LYS A 604 7.67 1.42 -21.66
C LYS A 604 6.94 0.17 -21.18
N MET A 605 5.89 -0.23 -21.89
CA MET A 605 5.12 -1.43 -21.54
C MET A 605 5.82 -2.70 -21.96
N LYS A 606 6.36 -2.70 -23.17
CA LYS A 606 7.19 -3.81 -23.61
C LYS A 606 8.43 -3.98 -22.73
N GLU A 607 9.01 -2.86 -22.26
CA GLU A 607 10.10 -2.87 -21.28
C GLU A 607 9.66 -3.54 -19.97
N ALA A 608 8.45 -3.27 -19.46
CA ALA A 608 7.94 -3.89 -18.24
C ALA A 608 7.62 -5.39 -18.41
N GLU A 609 7.13 -5.83 -19.57
CA GLU A 609 6.97 -7.25 -19.91
C GLU A 609 8.35 -7.95 -20.03
N ASP A 610 9.29 -7.31 -20.70
CA ASP A 610 10.67 -7.81 -20.83
C ASP A 610 11.35 -7.90 -19.44
N ASP A 611 11.10 -6.93 -18.53
CA ASP A 611 11.59 -6.93 -17.14
C ASP A 611 11.08 -8.12 -16.34
N LEU A 612 9.82 -8.54 -16.56
CA LEU A 612 9.25 -9.74 -15.93
C LEU A 612 9.90 -11.03 -16.47
N ALA A 613 10.15 -11.10 -17.77
CA ALA A 613 10.67 -12.29 -18.41
C ALA A 613 12.18 -12.49 -18.19
N ASN A 614 12.92 -11.42 -17.94
CA ASN A 614 14.38 -11.46 -17.78
C ASN A 614 14.78 -12.00 -16.40
N ASP A 615 15.83 -12.80 -16.35
CA ASP A 615 16.40 -13.36 -15.12
C ASP A 615 17.48 -12.47 -14.48
N SER A 616 17.88 -11.39 -15.14
CA SER A 616 18.92 -10.46 -14.65
C SER A 616 18.77 -9.08 -15.27
N GLY A 617 19.49 -8.11 -14.73
CA GLY A 617 19.41 -6.71 -15.11
C GLY A 617 18.60 -5.88 -14.13
N ARG A 618 18.73 -4.55 -14.21
CA ARG A 618 18.03 -3.60 -13.32
C ARG A 618 16.52 -3.77 -13.39
N GLY A 619 15.95 -4.02 -14.55
CA GLY A 619 14.52 -4.24 -14.74
C GLY A 619 14.05 -5.50 -14.03
N SER A 620 14.76 -6.61 -14.12
CA SER A 620 14.43 -7.85 -13.44
C SER A 620 14.50 -7.74 -11.91
N VAL A 621 15.52 -7.04 -11.36
CA VAL A 621 15.61 -6.75 -9.93
C VAL A 621 14.37 -5.97 -9.47
N ARG A 622 14.04 -4.91 -10.19
CA ARG A 622 12.91 -4.05 -9.88
C ARG A 622 11.57 -4.80 -9.97
N ALA A 623 11.38 -5.62 -11.01
CA ALA A 623 10.18 -6.45 -11.15
C ALA A 623 10.02 -7.41 -9.97
N SER A 624 11.12 -8.02 -9.49
CA SER A 624 11.11 -8.88 -8.32
C SER A 624 10.72 -8.15 -7.03
N GLU A 625 11.27 -6.95 -6.80
CA GLU A 625 10.94 -6.12 -5.64
C GLU A 625 9.46 -5.69 -5.67
N GLU A 626 8.98 -5.14 -6.79
CA GLU A 626 7.60 -4.70 -6.95
C GLU A 626 6.59 -5.84 -6.73
N ILE A 627 6.87 -7.03 -7.27
CA ILE A 627 6.03 -8.22 -7.05
C ILE A 627 6.05 -8.63 -5.57
N GLN A 628 7.21 -8.57 -4.91
CA GLN A 628 7.31 -8.88 -3.50
C GLN A 628 6.53 -7.87 -2.65
N GLU A 629 6.61 -6.58 -2.95
CA GLU A 629 5.80 -5.55 -2.30
C GLU A 629 4.30 -5.84 -2.45
N MET A 630 3.83 -6.20 -3.65
CA MET A 630 2.44 -6.58 -3.88
C MET A 630 2.04 -7.83 -3.09
N ASN A 631 2.89 -8.86 -3.02
CA ASN A 631 2.63 -10.10 -2.28
C ASN A 631 2.47 -9.89 -0.77
N TYR A 632 3.09 -8.85 -0.23
CA TYR A 632 3.04 -8.50 1.19
C TYR A 632 2.34 -7.16 1.47
N ALA A 633 1.71 -6.55 0.44
CA ALA A 633 1.02 -5.28 0.59
C ALA A 633 0.01 -5.33 1.75
N ASP A 634 0.15 -4.43 2.70
CA ASP A 634 -0.72 -4.26 3.85
C ASP A 634 -1.40 -2.88 3.88
N ASN A 635 -1.09 -2.04 2.88
CA ASN A 635 -1.72 -0.73 2.67
C ASN A 635 -1.97 -0.45 1.18
N MET A 636 -2.86 0.50 0.90
CA MET A 636 -3.26 0.85 -0.47
C MET A 636 -2.15 1.53 -1.27
N ALA A 637 -1.14 2.13 -0.63
CA ALA A 637 -0.02 2.74 -1.34
C ALA A 637 0.86 1.68 -2.03
N GLN A 638 0.93 0.47 -1.49
CA GLN A 638 1.70 -0.66 -2.01
C GLN A 638 0.95 -1.50 -3.07
N THR A 639 -0.30 -1.18 -3.39
CA THR A 639 -1.13 -1.98 -4.31
C THR A 639 -0.81 -1.77 -5.78
N GLN A 640 0.00 -0.78 -6.14
CA GLN A 640 0.28 -0.38 -7.51
C GLN A 640 1.72 -0.70 -7.91
N MET A 641 1.90 -1.55 -8.90
CA MET A 641 3.21 -1.87 -9.46
C MET A 641 3.78 -0.68 -10.24
N GLY A 642 5.00 -0.27 -9.91
CA GLY A 642 5.72 0.75 -10.68
C GLY A 642 5.04 2.12 -10.77
N ARG A 643 4.31 2.54 -9.73
CA ARG A 643 3.51 3.77 -9.69
C ARG A 643 4.27 5.02 -10.16
N SER A 644 5.56 5.10 -9.90
CA SER A 644 6.42 6.22 -10.33
C SER A 644 6.77 6.22 -11.82
N ARG A 645 6.55 5.11 -12.56
CA ARG A 645 6.94 4.96 -13.98
C ARG A 645 5.80 5.21 -14.96
N LEU A 646 4.59 5.30 -14.48
CA LEU A 646 3.39 5.35 -15.31
C LEU A 646 2.96 6.79 -15.59
N GLU A 647 3.92 7.70 -15.73
CA GLU A 647 3.65 9.06 -16.18
C GLU A 647 3.38 9.10 -17.68
N TYR A 648 2.29 9.73 -18.05
CA TYR A 648 1.94 9.99 -19.44
C TYR A 648 1.61 11.45 -19.65
N THR A 649 1.70 11.89 -20.90
CA THR A 649 1.31 13.25 -21.28
C THR A 649 -0.10 13.17 -21.87
N ASP A 650 -1.07 13.87 -21.23
CA ASP A 650 -2.44 13.93 -21.71
C ASP A 650 -2.54 14.76 -23.03
N PRO A 651 -3.67 14.69 -23.75
CA PRO A 651 -3.84 15.46 -24.99
C PRO A 651 -3.71 16.98 -24.84
N ALA A 652 -3.79 17.51 -23.60
CA ALA A 652 -3.57 18.91 -23.30
C ALA A 652 -2.09 19.25 -22.98
N GLY A 653 -1.18 18.27 -23.12
CA GLY A 653 0.26 18.43 -22.89
C GLY A 653 0.68 18.38 -21.40
N ARG A 654 -0.19 17.91 -20.51
CA ARG A 654 0.10 17.81 -19.07
C ARG A 654 0.63 16.43 -18.72
N GLN A 655 1.68 16.36 -17.88
CA GLN A 655 2.14 15.09 -17.32
C GLN A 655 1.15 14.62 -16.25
N ARG A 656 0.69 13.38 -16.40
CA ARG A 656 -0.22 12.69 -15.48
C ARG A 656 0.33 11.32 -15.14
N ASN A 657 -0.06 10.78 -13.98
CA ASN A 657 0.20 9.40 -13.63
C ASN A 657 -1.07 8.57 -13.90
N LEU A 658 -0.93 7.38 -14.48
CA LEU A 658 -2.07 6.48 -14.72
C LEU A 658 -2.82 6.13 -13.43
N ALA A 659 -2.13 6.06 -12.30
CA ALA A 659 -2.76 5.83 -11.01
C ALA A 659 -3.72 6.98 -10.60
N ASP A 660 -3.52 8.21 -11.11
CA ASP A 660 -4.42 9.34 -10.85
C ASP A 660 -5.80 9.17 -11.54
N GLY A 661 -5.89 8.32 -12.54
CA GLY A 661 -7.12 7.98 -13.26
C GLY A 661 -7.87 6.77 -12.68
N VAL A 662 -7.47 6.26 -11.52
CA VAL A 662 -8.10 5.09 -10.89
C VAL A 662 -8.45 5.40 -9.44
N MET A 663 -9.71 5.19 -9.07
CA MET A 663 -10.21 5.30 -7.70
C MET A 663 -10.91 3.99 -7.31
N ASN A 664 -10.85 3.61 -6.04
CA ASN A 664 -11.65 2.50 -5.52
C ASN A 664 -12.87 3.05 -4.80
N VAL A 665 -14.04 2.56 -5.16
CA VAL A 665 -15.32 2.90 -4.53
C VAL A 665 -16.08 1.60 -4.32
N GLN A 666 -16.52 1.35 -3.10
CA GLN A 666 -17.22 0.12 -2.69
C GLN A 666 -16.43 -1.15 -3.08
N GLY A 667 -15.10 -1.12 -2.87
CA GLY A 667 -14.21 -2.25 -3.10
C GLY A 667 -13.97 -2.61 -4.56
N ARG A 668 -14.24 -1.70 -5.51
CA ARG A 668 -14.02 -1.90 -6.95
C ARG A 668 -13.51 -0.63 -7.64
N ALA A 669 -12.81 -0.81 -8.74
CA ALA A 669 -12.18 0.28 -9.46
C ALA A 669 -13.18 1.12 -10.26
N GLN A 670 -12.97 2.42 -10.23
CA GLN A 670 -13.56 3.43 -11.11
C GLN A 670 -12.44 4.01 -11.98
N TYR A 671 -12.64 4.09 -13.28
CA TYR A 671 -11.64 4.56 -14.23
C TYR A 671 -12.06 5.90 -14.83
N LEU A 672 -11.18 6.88 -14.79
CA LEU A 672 -11.41 8.16 -15.46
C LEU A 672 -11.06 8.04 -16.94
N ASN A 673 -12.06 8.07 -17.80
CA ASN A 673 -11.91 8.01 -19.24
C ASN A 673 -12.61 9.22 -19.89
N ASN A 674 -11.88 10.02 -20.66
CA ASN A 674 -12.41 11.21 -21.36
C ASN A 674 -13.24 12.16 -20.47
N GLY A 675 -12.85 12.31 -19.18
CA GLY A 675 -13.57 13.17 -18.23
C GLY A 675 -14.83 12.55 -17.64
N GLN A 676 -15.07 11.25 -17.86
CA GLN A 676 -16.14 10.48 -17.22
C GLN A 676 -15.55 9.34 -16.38
N TRP A 677 -16.02 9.17 -15.16
CA TRP A 677 -15.71 8.03 -14.32
C TRP A 677 -16.57 6.83 -14.71
N LEU A 678 -15.93 5.69 -14.94
CA LEU A 678 -16.55 4.44 -15.40
C LEU A 678 -16.31 3.33 -14.38
N ASP A 679 -17.37 2.70 -13.93
CA ASP A 679 -17.33 1.57 -13.00
C ASP A 679 -16.83 0.30 -13.70
N SER A 680 -15.76 -0.31 -13.15
CA SER A 680 -15.22 -1.59 -13.64
C SER A 680 -16.27 -2.72 -13.64
N ALA A 681 -17.25 -2.67 -12.74
CA ALA A 681 -18.31 -3.67 -12.68
C ALA A 681 -19.18 -3.70 -13.96
N ILE A 682 -19.30 -2.58 -14.69
CA ILE A 682 -20.01 -2.55 -15.96
C ILE A 682 -19.23 -3.29 -17.04
N ALA A 683 -17.90 -3.06 -17.11
CA ALA A 683 -17.04 -3.69 -18.10
C ALA A 683 -16.87 -5.21 -17.89
N LEU A 684 -17.07 -5.69 -16.65
CA LEU A 684 -16.98 -7.11 -16.30
C LEU A 684 -18.28 -7.89 -16.52
N GLN A 685 -19.39 -7.25 -16.94
CA GLN A 685 -20.63 -7.93 -17.26
C GLN A 685 -20.52 -8.68 -18.60
N GLU A 686 -21.14 -9.87 -18.70
CA GLU A 686 -21.14 -10.67 -19.93
C GLU A 686 -21.78 -9.94 -21.14
N ASN A 687 -22.76 -9.07 -20.89
CA ASN A 687 -23.48 -8.33 -21.92
C ASN A 687 -23.75 -6.87 -21.51
N PRO A 688 -22.73 -6.00 -21.43
CA PRO A 688 -22.90 -4.62 -20.94
C PRO A 688 -23.88 -3.78 -21.79
N GLY A 689 -23.98 -4.04 -23.08
CA GLY A 689 -24.88 -3.34 -23.98
C GLY A 689 -26.38 -3.68 -23.84
N ARG A 690 -26.76 -4.67 -23.01
CA ARG A 690 -28.15 -5.04 -22.74
C ARG A 690 -28.69 -4.52 -21.41
N MET A 691 -27.87 -3.86 -20.63
CA MET A 691 -28.27 -3.31 -19.34
C MET A 691 -29.13 -2.06 -19.53
N THR A 692 -30.12 -1.90 -18.66
CA THR A 692 -30.91 -0.66 -18.62
C THR A 692 -30.03 0.46 -18.07
N VAL A 693 -29.90 1.54 -18.83
CA VAL A 693 -29.17 2.73 -18.45
C VAL A 693 -30.16 3.82 -18.03
N ASN A 694 -30.01 4.30 -16.81
CA ASN A 694 -30.76 5.43 -16.27
C ASN A 694 -29.93 6.70 -16.46
N HIS A 695 -30.36 7.60 -17.35
CA HIS A 695 -29.67 8.85 -17.61
C HIS A 695 -30.19 9.95 -16.68
N ILE A 696 -29.34 10.63 -16.00
CA ILE A 696 -29.63 11.71 -15.04
C ILE A 696 -28.75 12.91 -15.36
N GLN A 697 -29.31 14.08 -15.42
CA GLN A 697 -28.55 15.31 -15.53
C GLN A 697 -27.98 15.69 -14.18
N PHE A 698 -26.67 16.01 -14.14
CA PHE A 698 -26.02 16.49 -12.94
C PHE A 698 -26.75 17.68 -12.31
N ASN A 699 -26.89 17.69 -11.01
CA ASN A 699 -27.55 18.74 -10.23
C ASN A 699 -29.07 18.92 -10.51
N SER A 700 -29.74 17.97 -11.19
CA SER A 700 -31.17 17.96 -11.42
C SER A 700 -31.95 17.49 -10.17
N PRO A 701 -33.31 17.69 -10.15
CA PRO A 701 -34.12 17.09 -9.08
C PRO A 701 -33.98 15.57 -8.97
N GLU A 702 -33.84 14.88 -10.11
CA GLU A 702 -33.67 13.42 -10.22
C GLU A 702 -32.32 12.99 -9.61
N TYR A 703 -31.27 13.80 -9.75
CA TYR A 703 -29.96 13.58 -9.12
C TYR A 703 -30.09 13.55 -7.59
N PHE A 704 -30.79 14.52 -7.00
CA PHE A 704 -31.03 14.54 -5.55
C PHE A 704 -32.06 13.50 -5.11
N GLN A 705 -32.95 13.07 -5.97
CA GLN A 705 -33.86 11.95 -5.71
C GLN A 705 -33.07 10.64 -5.61
N LEU A 706 -32.15 10.37 -6.54
CA LEU A 706 -31.26 9.21 -6.50
C LEU A 706 -30.50 9.13 -5.18
N LEU A 707 -29.92 10.25 -4.74
CA LEU A 707 -29.21 10.35 -3.45
C LEU A 707 -30.09 10.01 -2.24
N ARG A 708 -31.34 10.45 -2.25
CA ARG A 708 -32.27 10.19 -1.12
C ARG A 708 -32.74 8.75 -1.10
N GLU A 709 -33.07 8.20 -2.27
CA GLU A 709 -33.61 6.84 -2.41
C GLU A 709 -32.52 5.77 -2.30
N ARG A 710 -31.30 6.10 -2.73
CA ARG A 710 -30.15 5.20 -2.75
C ARG A 710 -28.90 5.88 -2.19
N PRO A 711 -28.77 5.98 -0.88
CA PRO A 711 -27.63 6.68 -0.25
C PRO A 711 -26.25 6.13 -0.65
N ALA A 712 -26.15 4.84 -1.01
CA ALA A 712 -24.94 4.23 -1.53
C ALA A 712 -24.47 4.83 -2.87
N SER A 713 -25.31 5.55 -3.60
CA SER A 713 -24.91 6.27 -4.82
C SER A 713 -23.99 7.46 -4.53
N ALA A 714 -23.97 7.97 -3.30
CA ALA A 714 -23.23 9.17 -2.93
C ALA A 714 -21.73 9.06 -3.22
N GLU A 715 -21.14 7.91 -2.92
CA GLU A 715 -19.70 7.66 -3.12
C GLU A 715 -19.32 7.68 -4.62
N PHE A 716 -20.15 7.11 -5.50
CA PHE A 716 -19.94 7.19 -6.95
C PHE A 716 -20.15 8.60 -7.49
N LEU A 717 -21.20 9.26 -7.03
CA LEU A 717 -21.53 10.63 -7.45
C LEU A 717 -20.49 11.65 -6.96
N ALA A 718 -19.77 11.35 -5.88
CA ALA A 718 -18.68 12.16 -5.36
C ALA A 718 -17.45 12.23 -6.29
N LEU A 719 -17.28 11.25 -7.18
CA LEU A 719 -16.16 11.19 -8.12
C LEU A 719 -16.16 12.35 -9.14
N GLY A 720 -17.32 12.89 -9.49
CA GLY A 720 -17.38 13.97 -10.47
C GLY A 720 -18.76 14.23 -11.02
N ARG A 721 -18.83 15.12 -12.01
CA ARG A 721 -20.10 15.51 -12.68
C ARG A 721 -20.52 14.54 -13.77
N ASN A 722 -19.57 13.78 -14.29
CA ASN A 722 -19.77 12.78 -15.32
C ASN A 722 -19.33 11.42 -14.75
N VAL A 723 -20.31 10.63 -14.35
CA VAL A 723 -20.05 9.31 -13.75
C VAL A 723 -21.01 8.27 -14.31
N ARG A 724 -20.52 7.06 -14.50
CA ARG A 724 -21.32 5.92 -14.93
C ARG A 724 -21.00 4.71 -14.08
N PHE A 725 -21.97 4.25 -13.31
CA PHE A 725 -21.78 3.20 -12.31
C PHE A 725 -22.91 2.20 -12.27
N LEU A 726 -22.62 1.02 -11.71
CA LEU A 726 -23.58 -0.06 -11.49
C LEU A 726 -24.05 -0.03 -10.03
N LEU A 727 -25.34 0.11 -9.81
CA LEU A 727 -25.96 0.06 -8.49
C LEU A 727 -27.30 -0.67 -8.57
N ASP A 728 -27.53 -1.63 -7.67
CA ASP A 728 -28.74 -2.47 -7.63
C ASP A 728 -29.07 -3.15 -8.97
N GLY A 729 -28.04 -3.62 -9.69
CA GLY A 729 -28.20 -4.28 -10.99
C GLY A 729 -28.57 -3.36 -12.16
N GLN A 730 -28.57 -2.04 -11.95
CA GLN A 730 -28.89 -1.04 -12.97
C GLN A 730 -27.69 -0.12 -13.21
N VAL A 731 -27.50 0.27 -14.46
CA VAL A 731 -26.48 1.28 -14.80
C VAL A 731 -27.07 2.67 -14.63
N TRP A 732 -26.37 3.50 -13.90
CA TRP A 732 -26.69 4.91 -13.70
C TRP A 732 -25.62 5.74 -14.41
N GLU A 733 -26.05 6.65 -15.24
CA GLU A 733 -25.19 7.58 -15.98
C GLU A 733 -25.59 9.00 -15.65
N VAL A 734 -24.69 9.72 -14.97
CA VAL A 734 -24.85 11.14 -14.65
C VAL A 734 -23.92 11.92 -15.56
N ALA A 735 -24.44 12.97 -16.19
CA ALA A 735 -23.67 13.86 -17.06
C ALA A 735 -24.10 15.33 -16.86
N GLU A 736 -23.23 16.28 -17.23
CA GLU A 736 -23.54 17.73 -17.24
C GLU A 736 -24.68 18.10 -18.21
#